data_eb2703a7944effd34805621949d716e6
#
_entry.id   eb2703a7944effd34805621949d716e6
#
_cell.length_a   1.000
_cell.length_b   1.000
_cell.length_c   1.000
_cell.angle_alpha   90.00
_cell.angle_beta   90.00
_cell.angle_gamma   90.00
#
_symmetry.space_group_name_H-M   'P 1'
#
loop_
_entity.id
_entity.type
_entity.pdbx_description
1 polymer ?
#
loop_
_entity_poly.entity_id
_entity_poly.type
_entity_poly.pdbx_seq_one_letter_code
_entity_poly.pdbx_strand_id
1 'polypeptide(L)'
;MAPLHTRTPGTLNRRTFLKTASLAAGTCGLARYGLMEGWAGTALAATAAGLTAADLPRGSAPRPVAFPHFPDRLHALVWRNWQLVPAPRLAEVVGASVGDIVRLGRSMGLSGPPRITVEQQRRAALSVIKRNWHLLPYEQLLQLLGWTAEEMAFTLREDDFLFVKLGNLKPQCERLQFRPPDARARERARAIAGILRAEFPAGVGQPEQPLFEFVKELSRPPKSGGGRVAGASAFSPRFCYSYFALYGDSLLDPTLDPYPDGYLARLAASGVDGVWLQAVLTRLAPFPWDAAQSKDYKTRLKNLRLLVERARRHGVSIYLYLNEPRACPVTFFATRPKLKGVAEGEFAALCTSVPEVRAYLAAAVESICRAVPGLGGFFTITGSENLTNCWSHGNGKACPRCGKRPPAQVIAELNGTFYKGIQRAGNGQTLIVWDWGWHDDWVESIIAQLPRESRFMSVSEWGMPINRGGVATTVGEYSISTVGPGDRARHYWEVAHAKGLRTVAKIQCGNTWELSAVPYIPALANVARQAANLRRLGVNGLMLGWTLGGYPSPNLEVVAELGAPSVEGAARDPESVMARVAERRFGKDLAPRVVRAWQEYSEAFSEFPFHGSLVYGAPMQVGPANPLWAEPTGYRSSMVGFPYDDLDAWRAVYPAEVFIAQFEKVATGFEHAHANMAAAFQACRNQLTLDQRTTALQELNVGEASAIHFRSVANQARFVVERRLLKEAKSPASAKSTCANLQRLLRAEIVLARRLHAVQSRDSRIGFEASNQYYYVPVDLAEKVINCHDLLTRWLPQA
;
A
#
# COMPACT_ATOMS: atom_id res chain seq x y z
N MET A 1 47.18 -0.28 -20.45
CA MET A 1 46.39 -0.13 -19.22
C MET A 1 45.09 0.64 -19.59
N ALA A 2 44.01 -0.10 -19.75
CA ALA A 2 42.68 0.46 -20.05
C ALA A 2 41.94 0.62 -18.72
N PRO A 3 41.14 1.68 -18.53
CA PRO A 3 40.43 1.91 -17.27
C PRO A 3 39.24 0.96 -17.15
N LEU A 4 39.15 0.30 -16.01
CA LEU A 4 38.02 -0.50 -15.57
C LEU A 4 36.78 0.41 -15.42
N HIS A 5 35.78 0.24 -16.27
CA HIS A 5 34.44 0.78 -16.08
C HIS A 5 33.80 0.08 -14.87
N THR A 6 33.73 0.78 -13.75
CA THR A 6 32.89 0.40 -12.60
C THR A 6 31.43 0.50 -13.03
N ARG A 7 30.76 -0.63 -13.23
CA ARG A 7 29.31 -0.71 -13.37
C ARG A 7 28.68 -0.25 -12.04
N THR A 8 27.98 0.88 -12.07
CA THR A 8 27.09 1.32 -11.00
C THR A 8 26.03 0.24 -10.75
N PRO A 9 25.75 -0.15 -9.50
CA PRO A 9 24.68 -1.11 -9.21
C PRO A 9 23.35 -0.52 -9.63
N GLY A 10 22.64 -1.19 -10.52
CA GLY A 10 21.32 -0.76 -11.01
C GLY A 10 20.34 -0.62 -9.85
N THR A 11 19.60 0.48 -9.84
CA THR A 11 18.56 0.82 -8.87
C THR A 11 17.46 -0.26 -8.87
N LEU A 12 17.27 -0.91 -7.72
CA LEU A 12 16.18 -1.86 -7.48
C LEU A 12 14.88 -1.07 -7.23
N ASN A 13 14.06 -0.92 -8.26
CA ASN A 13 12.70 -0.42 -8.16
C ASN A 13 11.69 -1.58 -7.95
N ARG A 14 10.41 -1.27 -7.80
CA ARG A 14 9.31 -2.26 -7.68
C ARG A 14 9.40 -3.39 -8.73
N ARG A 15 9.77 -3.05 -9.97
CA ARG A 15 9.99 -3.99 -11.07
C ARG A 15 11.19 -4.91 -10.84
N THR A 16 12.27 -4.39 -10.28
CA THR A 16 13.49 -5.19 -9.97
C THR A 16 13.26 -6.07 -8.74
N PHE A 17 12.51 -5.59 -7.73
CA PHE A 17 12.05 -6.43 -6.62
C PHE A 17 11.23 -7.62 -7.11
N LEU A 18 10.26 -7.38 -8.00
CA LEU A 18 9.46 -8.45 -8.62
C LEU A 18 10.31 -9.45 -9.40
N LYS A 19 11.36 -8.98 -10.11
CA LYS A 19 12.32 -9.82 -10.81
C LYS A 19 13.25 -10.56 -9.85
N THR A 20 13.73 -9.94 -8.79
CA THR A 20 14.68 -10.53 -7.83
C THR A 20 14.03 -11.55 -6.91
N ALA A 21 12.78 -11.32 -6.50
CA ALA A 21 11.99 -12.30 -5.77
C ALA A 21 11.77 -13.59 -6.58
N SER A 22 11.68 -13.48 -7.91
CA SER A 22 11.60 -14.62 -8.83
C SER A 22 12.97 -15.31 -9.07
N LEU A 23 14.09 -14.59 -8.95
CA LEU A 23 15.43 -15.11 -9.19
C LEU A 23 16.04 -15.86 -8.00
N ALA A 24 15.56 -15.64 -6.79
CA ALA A 24 16.06 -16.31 -5.59
C ALA A 24 15.48 -17.73 -5.37
N ALA A 25 14.58 -18.18 -6.23
CA ALA A 25 13.94 -19.49 -6.17
C ALA A 25 14.53 -20.47 -7.20
N GLY A 26 15.83 -20.76 -7.15
CA GLY A 26 16.36 -21.97 -7.77
C GLY A 26 17.26 -21.78 -8.97
N THR A 27 18.47 -22.29 -8.81
CA THR A 27 19.38 -22.71 -9.86
C THR A 27 18.74 -23.79 -10.74
N CYS A 28 18.12 -23.38 -11.84
CA CYS A 28 18.01 -24.12 -13.10
C CYS A 28 17.42 -23.18 -14.15
N GLY A 29 18.07 -23.02 -15.28
CA GLY A 29 17.65 -22.14 -16.36
C GLY A 29 16.27 -22.51 -16.90
N LEU A 30 15.53 -21.48 -17.31
CA LEU A 30 14.24 -21.50 -18.01
C LEU A 30 12.95 -21.20 -17.20
N ALA A 31 13.01 -20.71 -15.97
CA ALA A 31 11.80 -20.25 -15.29
C ALA A 31 11.75 -18.71 -15.15
N ARG A 32 11.91 -17.97 -16.26
CA ARG A 32 11.93 -16.50 -16.20
C ARG A 32 10.54 -15.83 -16.12
N TYR A 33 9.43 -16.55 -16.23
CA TYR A 33 8.09 -15.98 -16.40
C TYR A 33 6.96 -16.81 -15.77
N GLY A 34 7.22 -17.58 -14.71
CA GLY A 34 6.22 -18.42 -14.03
C GLY A 34 5.06 -17.67 -13.32
N LEU A 35 4.94 -16.35 -13.49
CA LEU A 35 3.92 -15.55 -12.85
C LEU A 35 2.54 -15.59 -13.56
N MET A 36 2.48 -16.13 -14.78
CA MET A 36 1.27 -16.14 -15.58
C MET A 36 0.94 -17.52 -16.20
N GLU A 37 1.82 -18.51 -16.09
CA GLU A 37 1.64 -19.79 -16.78
C GLU A 37 0.48 -20.65 -16.28
N GLY A 38 -0.02 -20.42 -15.05
CA GLY A 38 -1.17 -21.17 -14.51
C GLY A 38 -2.53 -20.57 -14.80
N TRP A 39 -2.58 -19.36 -15.37
CA TRP A 39 -3.81 -18.56 -15.40
C TRP A 39 -4.58 -18.52 -16.72
N ALA A 40 -3.88 -18.58 -17.82
CA ALA A 40 -4.50 -18.26 -19.10
C ALA A 40 -5.18 -19.45 -19.80
N GLY A 41 -4.77 -20.67 -19.50
CA GLY A 41 -5.45 -21.85 -20.07
C GLY A 41 -6.88 -22.03 -19.57
N THR A 42 -7.19 -21.53 -18.39
CA THR A 42 -8.48 -21.73 -17.71
C THR A 42 -9.45 -20.56 -17.86
N ALA A 43 -8.95 -19.32 -17.93
CA ALA A 43 -9.83 -18.14 -17.93
C ALA A 43 -10.63 -17.95 -19.24
N LEU A 44 -10.27 -18.59 -20.33
CA LEU A 44 -10.94 -18.49 -21.64
C LEU A 44 -11.71 -19.74 -22.06
N ALA A 45 -11.43 -20.90 -21.51
CA ALA A 45 -12.28 -22.07 -21.65
C ALA A 45 -13.56 -21.98 -20.79
N ALA A 46 -13.57 -21.07 -19.82
CA ALA A 46 -14.64 -20.87 -18.85
C ALA A 46 -15.88 -20.09 -19.38
N THR A 47 -15.97 -19.80 -20.66
CA THR A 47 -17.22 -19.23 -21.23
C THR A 47 -18.39 -20.23 -21.33
N ALA A 48 -18.15 -21.50 -20.99
CA ALA A 48 -19.21 -22.53 -20.98
C ALA A 48 -19.37 -23.31 -19.67
N ALA A 49 -18.33 -23.32 -18.78
CA ALA A 49 -18.41 -23.85 -17.42
C ALA A 49 -17.69 -22.85 -16.50
N GLY A 50 -18.34 -22.34 -15.44
CA GLY A 50 -17.74 -21.35 -14.52
C GLY A 50 -16.42 -21.82 -13.93
N LEU A 51 -15.54 -20.88 -13.53
CA LEU A 51 -14.30 -21.18 -12.84
C LEU A 51 -14.57 -21.91 -11.53
N THR A 52 -13.64 -22.80 -11.15
CA THR A 52 -13.68 -23.51 -9.85
C THR A 52 -12.45 -23.14 -9.01
N ALA A 53 -12.45 -23.52 -7.75
CA ALA A 53 -11.30 -23.34 -6.87
C ALA A 53 -10.02 -24.06 -7.37
N ALA A 54 -10.16 -25.11 -8.19
CA ALA A 54 -9.04 -25.84 -8.76
C ALA A 54 -8.29 -25.02 -9.83
N ASP A 55 -8.97 -24.07 -10.45
CA ASP A 55 -8.47 -23.22 -11.54
C ASP A 55 -7.72 -21.98 -11.01
N LEU A 56 -7.78 -21.71 -9.70
CA LEU A 56 -7.10 -20.58 -9.08
C LEU A 56 -5.57 -20.80 -8.99
N PRO A 57 -4.75 -19.73 -9.08
CA PRO A 57 -3.30 -19.82 -9.13
C PRO A 57 -2.72 -20.40 -7.82
N ARG A 58 -1.86 -21.40 -7.92
CA ARG A 58 -1.25 -22.07 -6.76
C ARG A 58 0.24 -21.78 -6.62
N GLY A 59 0.94 -21.47 -7.71
CA GLY A 59 2.37 -21.28 -7.70
C GLY A 59 3.11 -22.55 -7.22
N SER A 60 4.16 -22.36 -6.38
CA SER A 60 4.96 -23.47 -5.85
C SER A 60 4.26 -24.33 -4.80
N ALA A 61 3.13 -23.90 -4.27
CA ALA A 61 2.27 -24.60 -3.29
C ALA A 61 3.05 -25.32 -2.15
N PRO A 62 3.93 -24.63 -1.37
CA PRO A 62 4.63 -25.24 -0.25
C PRO A 62 3.69 -25.55 0.94
N ARG A 63 4.20 -26.30 1.94
CA ARG A 63 3.45 -26.55 3.17
C ARG A 63 3.16 -25.23 3.91
N PRO A 64 1.98 -25.08 4.55
CA PRO A 64 1.65 -23.85 5.27
C PRO A 64 2.53 -23.65 6.52
N VAL A 65 2.73 -22.39 6.89
CA VAL A 65 3.39 -22.05 8.17
C VAL A 65 2.52 -22.53 9.33
N ALA A 66 3.14 -23.15 10.32
CA ALA A 66 2.48 -23.58 11.55
C ALA A 66 2.32 -22.46 12.58
N PHE A 67 1.28 -22.54 13.38
CA PHE A 67 0.98 -21.62 14.50
C PHE A 67 0.96 -22.39 15.84
N PRO A 68 2.14 -22.83 16.34
CA PRO A 68 2.25 -23.73 17.48
C PRO A 68 1.80 -23.12 18.81
N HIS A 69 1.63 -21.81 18.87
CA HIS A 69 1.10 -21.11 20.03
C HIS A 69 -0.43 -21.31 20.20
N PHE A 70 -1.13 -21.73 19.17
CA PHE A 70 -2.53 -22.19 19.29
C PHE A 70 -2.64 -23.69 19.58
N PRO A 71 -3.76 -24.17 20.14
CA PRO A 71 -3.99 -25.59 20.35
C PRO A 71 -3.94 -26.41 19.06
N ASP A 72 -4.56 -25.91 18.01
CA ASP A 72 -4.65 -26.48 16.65
C ASP A 72 -5.05 -25.41 15.64
N ARG A 73 -5.18 -25.82 14.36
CA ARG A 73 -5.58 -24.93 13.26
C ARG A 73 -7.00 -24.38 13.39
N LEU A 74 -7.90 -25.13 14.04
CA LEU A 74 -9.28 -24.68 14.22
C LEU A 74 -9.36 -23.52 15.23
N HIS A 75 -8.60 -23.60 16.32
CA HIS A 75 -8.47 -22.49 17.28
C HIS A 75 -7.80 -21.26 16.62
N ALA A 76 -6.77 -21.46 15.79
CA ALA A 76 -6.15 -20.39 15.03
C ALA A 76 -7.14 -19.73 14.04
N LEU A 77 -7.96 -20.52 13.34
CA LEU A 77 -9.00 -20.00 12.44
C LEU A 77 -10.00 -19.12 13.21
N VAL A 78 -10.54 -19.64 14.33
CA VAL A 78 -11.52 -18.90 15.14
C VAL A 78 -10.92 -17.61 15.68
N TRP A 79 -9.68 -17.66 16.22
CA TRP A 79 -8.97 -16.49 16.73
C TRP A 79 -8.81 -15.40 15.67
N ARG A 80 -8.16 -15.73 14.56
CA ARG A 80 -7.75 -14.78 13.51
C ARG A 80 -8.91 -14.15 12.78
N ASN A 81 -10.09 -14.77 12.80
CA ASN A 81 -11.28 -14.25 12.13
C ASN A 81 -12.29 -13.61 13.11
N TRP A 82 -12.03 -13.63 14.42
CA TRP A 82 -13.01 -13.24 15.44
C TRP A 82 -13.61 -11.84 15.23
N GLN A 83 -12.81 -10.88 14.78
CA GLN A 83 -13.22 -9.49 14.59
C GLN A 83 -13.63 -9.15 13.14
N LEU A 84 -13.49 -10.07 12.20
CA LEU A 84 -13.65 -9.79 10.76
C LEU A 84 -14.72 -10.65 10.08
N VAL A 85 -15.01 -11.83 10.62
CA VAL A 85 -15.94 -12.79 10.01
C VAL A 85 -17.03 -13.17 11.02
N PRO A 86 -18.33 -13.12 10.65
CA PRO A 86 -19.41 -13.52 11.53
C PRO A 86 -19.31 -15.00 11.95
N ALA A 87 -19.56 -15.30 13.22
CA ALA A 87 -19.50 -16.66 13.74
C ALA A 87 -20.35 -17.69 12.95
N PRO A 88 -21.55 -17.37 12.42
CA PRO A 88 -22.29 -18.29 11.54
C PRO A 88 -21.50 -18.68 10.29
N ARG A 89 -20.77 -17.76 9.69
CA ARG A 89 -19.96 -18.04 8.49
C ARG A 89 -18.78 -18.96 8.83
N LEU A 90 -18.11 -18.73 9.97
CA LEU A 90 -17.04 -19.63 10.45
C LEU A 90 -17.57 -21.04 10.69
N ALA A 91 -18.75 -21.14 11.31
CA ALA A 91 -19.41 -22.42 11.56
C ALA A 91 -19.72 -23.19 10.26
N GLU A 92 -20.29 -22.52 9.28
CA GLU A 92 -20.56 -23.08 7.95
C GLU A 92 -19.30 -23.66 7.28
N VAL A 93 -18.19 -22.88 7.28
CA VAL A 93 -16.92 -23.25 6.61
C VAL A 93 -16.31 -24.52 7.18
N VAL A 94 -16.44 -24.76 8.49
CA VAL A 94 -15.83 -25.93 9.16
C VAL A 94 -16.83 -27.03 9.50
N GLY A 95 -18.11 -26.86 9.18
CA GLY A 95 -19.16 -27.82 9.51
C GLY A 95 -19.46 -27.93 11.01
N ALA A 96 -19.48 -26.81 11.72
CA ALA A 96 -19.74 -26.70 13.16
C ALA A 96 -21.09 -26.03 13.42
N SER A 97 -21.56 -26.08 14.67
CA SER A 97 -22.60 -25.16 15.13
C SER A 97 -22.01 -23.79 15.51
N VAL A 98 -22.83 -22.74 15.45
CA VAL A 98 -22.42 -21.39 15.92
C VAL A 98 -21.99 -21.44 17.39
N GLY A 99 -22.68 -22.25 18.21
CA GLY A 99 -22.35 -22.47 19.61
C GLY A 99 -20.96 -23.08 19.80
N ASP A 100 -20.51 -23.97 18.91
CA ASP A 100 -19.16 -24.54 18.95
C ASP A 100 -18.09 -23.48 18.68
N ILE A 101 -18.27 -22.65 17.66
CA ILE A 101 -17.36 -21.56 17.35
C ILE A 101 -17.24 -20.57 18.52
N VAL A 102 -18.36 -20.19 19.10
CA VAL A 102 -18.38 -19.29 20.27
C VAL A 102 -17.71 -19.92 21.48
N ARG A 103 -17.94 -21.24 21.73
CA ARG A 103 -17.25 -21.96 22.82
C ARG A 103 -15.73 -21.99 22.60
N LEU A 104 -15.26 -22.25 21.36
CA LEU A 104 -13.83 -22.22 21.05
C LEU A 104 -13.22 -20.86 21.34
N GLY A 105 -13.83 -19.76 20.87
CA GLY A 105 -13.35 -18.41 21.15
C GLY A 105 -13.29 -18.11 22.65
N ARG A 106 -14.37 -18.41 23.38
CA ARG A 106 -14.43 -18.21 24.85
C ARG A 106 -13.43 -19.08 25.62
N SER A 107 -13.18 -20.31 25.18
CA SER A 107 -12.18 -21.17 25.78
C SER A 107 -10.77 -20.58 25.77
N MET A 108 -10.45 -19.76 24.79
CA MET A 108 -9.20 -19.00 24.67
C MET A 108 -9.25 -17.62 25.36
N GLY A 109 -10.37 -17.25 25.99
CA GLY A 109 -10.51 -15.97 26.70
C GLY A 109 -11.04 -14.82 25.88
N LEU A 110 -11.50 -15.05 24.64
CA LEU A 110 -12.16 -14.00 23.86
C LEU A 110 -13.55 -13.69 24.45
N SER A 111 -13.92 -12.42 24.45
CA SER A 111 -15.30 -11.99 24.76
C SER A 111 -16.29 -12.51 23.71
N GLY A 112 -17.58 -12.25 23.86
CA GLY A 112 -18.58 -12.62 22.84
C GLY A 112 -18.20 -12.06 21.46
N PRO A 113 -18.58 -12.75 20.35
CA PRO A 113 -18.22 -12.29 19.02
C PRO A 113 -18.82 -10.91 18.78
N PRO A 114 -18.05 -9.96 18.19
CA PRO A 114 -18.55 -8.64 17.87
C PRO A 114 -19.60 -8.71 16.75
N ARG A 115 -20.48 -7.71 16.71
CA ARG A 115 -21.39 -7.56 15.57
C ARG A 115 -20.61 -7.01 14.38
N ILE A 116 -20.52 -7.80 13.31
CA ILE A 116 -19.82 -7.44 12.08
C ILE A 116 -20.88 -7.12 11.01
N THR A 117 -20.87 -5.90 10.50
CA THR A 117 -21.80 -5.48 9.45
C THR A 117 -21.39 -6.01 8.08
N VAL A 118 -22.32 -6.07 7.12
CA VAL A 118 -22.03 -6.44 5.73
C VAL A 118 -20.98 -5.51 5.12
N GLU A 119 -21.04 -4.22 5.44
CA GLU A 119 -20.05 -3.24 4.99
C GLU A 119 -18.64 -3.56 5.51
N GLN A 120 -18.51 -3.88 6.81
CA GLN A 120 -17.23 -4.29 7.40
C GLN A 120 -16.68 -5.57 6.76
N GLN A 121 -17.53 -6.56 6.48
CA GLN A 121 -17.12 -7.80 5.80
C GLN A 121 -16.55 -7.51 4.40
N ARG A 122 -17.22 -6.67 3.61
CA ARG A 122 -16.76 -6.28 2.28
C ARG A 122 -15.43 -5.53 2.33
N ARG A 123 -15.29 -4.60 3.28
CA ARG A 123 -14.06 -3.81 3.47
C ARG A 123 -12.90 -4.62 4.04
N ALA A 124 -13.14 -5.81 4.58
CA ALA A 124 -12.14 -6.66 5.22
C ALA A 124 -11.67 -7.82 4.34
N ALA A 125 -12.15 -7.96 3.12
CA ALA A 125 -11.95 -9.15 2.29
C ALA A 125 -10.45 -9.52 2.14
N LEU A 126 -9.58 -8.56 1.84
CA LEU A 126 -8.14 -8.81 1.71
C LEU A 126 -7.50 -9.17 3.06
N SER A 127 -7.93 -8.52 4.13
CA SER A 127 -7.50 -8.86 5.48
C SER A 127 -7.87 -10.31 5.83
N VAL A 128 -9.08 -10.75 5.46
CA VAL A 128 -9.55 -12.14 5.64
C VAL A 128 -8.73 -13.11 4.78
N ILE A 129 -8.47 -12.78 3.51
CA ILE A 129 -7.63 -13.61 2.62
C ILE A 129 -6.24 -13.82 3.26
N LYS A 130 -5.55 -12.74 3.65
CA LYS A 130 -4.21 -12.81 4.26
C LYS A 130 -4.18 -13.67 5.52
N ARG A 131 -5.13 -13.48 6.44
CA ARG A 131 -5.19 -14.24 7.70
C ARG A 131 -5.39 -15.74 7.51
N ASN A 132 -6.09 -16.12 6.46
CA ASN A 132 -6.45 -17.49 6.19
C ASN A 132 -5.56 -18.15 5.10
N TRP A 133 -4.56 -17.42 4.58
CA TRP A 133 -3.73 -17.88 3.48
C TRP A 133 -2.99 -19.18 3.80
N HIS A 134 -2.54 -19.33 5.06
CA HIS A 134 -1.88 -20.54 5.59
C HIS A 134 -2.82 -21.47 6.36
N LEU A 135 -4.12 -21.14 6.48
CA LEU A 135 -5.07 -21.94 7.26
C LEU A 135 -6.04 -22.73 6.39
N LEU A 136 -6.51 -22.16 5.27
CA LEU A 136 -7.59 -22.72 4.48
C LEU A 136 -7.18 -22.98 3.04
N PRO A 137 -7.66 -24.05 2.37
CA PRO A 137 -7.60 -24.19 0.93
C PRO A 137 -8.53 -23.18 0.24
N TYR A 138 -8.41 -23.03 -1.08
CA TYR A 138 -9.23 -22.06 -1.84
C TYR A 138 -10.74 -22.29 -1.68
N GLU A 139 -11.19 -23.53 -1.69
CA GLU A 139 -12.60 -23.88 -1.58
C GLU A 139 -13.23 -23.32 -0.28
N GLN A 140 -12.53 -23.47 0.84
CA GLN A 140 -12.98 -22.93 2.13
C GLN A 140 -12.79 -21.42 2.23
N LEU A 141 -11.78 -20.87 1.54
CA LEU A 141 -11.56 -19.43 1.49
C LEU A 141 -12.68 -18.72 0.71
N LEU A 142 -13.10 -19.29 -0.43
CA LEU A 142 -14.25 -18.82 -1.20
C LEU A 142 -15.53 -18.87 -0.36
N GLN A 143 -15.78 -19.99 0.33
CA GLN A 143 -16.92 -20.15 1.23
C GLN A 143 -16.88 -19.11 2.38
N LEU A 144 -15.70 -18.85 2.96
CA LEU A 144 -15.52 -17.88 4.04
C LEU A 144 -15.85 -16.45 3.60
N LEU A 145 -15.49 -16.09 2.38
CA LEU A 145 -15.74 -14.75 1.79
C LEU A 145 -17.15 -14.64 1.20
N GLY A 146 -17.77 -15.75 0.85
CA GLY A 146 -19.00 -15.80 0.05
C GLY A 146 -18.74 -15.36 -1.40
N TRP A 147 -17.57 -15.67 -1.94
CA TRP A 147 -17.13 -15.29 -3.28
C TRP A 147 -17.17 -16.47 -4.25
N THR A 148 -17.33 -16.14 -5.53
CA THR A 148 -17.10 -17.08 -6.62
C THR A 148 -15.60 -17.21 -6.93
N ALA A 149 -15.23 -18.24 -7.68
CA ALA A 149 -13.84 -18.40 -8.13
C ALA A 149 -13.44 -17.27 -9.10
N GLU A 150 -14.38 -16.76 -9.91
CA GLU A 150 -14.16 -15.61 -10.81
C GLU A 150 -13.83 -14.33 -10.05
N GLU A 151 -14.54 -14.04 -8.95
CA GLU A 151 -14.27 -12.87 -8.10
C GLU A 151 -12.88 -12.98 -7.45
N MET A 152 -12.54 -14.16 -6.92
CA MET A 152 -11.20 -14.39 -6.36
C MET A 152 -10.12 -14.24 -7.41
N ALA A 153 -10.34 -14.86 -8.59
CA ALA A 153 -9.43 -14.78 -9.71
C ALA A 153 -9.18 -13.34 -10.15
N PHE A 154 -10.23 -12.55 -10.29
CA PHE A 154 -10.15 -11.14 -10.64
C PHE A 154 -9.36 -10.36 -9.58
N THR A 155 -9.72 -10.52 -8.30
CA THR A 155 -9.07 -9.82 -7.20
C THR A 155 -7.57 -10.15 -7.10
N LEU A 156 -7.20 -11.43 -7.20
CA LEU A 156 -5.79 -11.84 -7.19
C LEU A 156 -4.98 -11.21 -8.32
N ARG A 157 -5.58 -11.01 -9.49
CA ARG A 157 -4.89 -10.51 -10.68
C ARG A 157 -4.90 -8.99 -10.80
N GLU A 158 -6.07 -8.36 -10.63
CA GLU A 158 -6.28 -6.95 -10.97
C GLU A 158 -6.14 -6.00 -9.79
N ASP A 159 -6.37 -6.50 -8.57
CA ASP A 159 -6.40 -5.64 -7.39
C ASP A 159 -5.00 -5.43 -6.81
N ASP A 160 -4.33 -4.40 -7.31
CA ASP A 160 -3.05 -3.86 -6.85
C ASP A 160 -2.02 -4.95 -6.46
N PHE A 161 -1.81 -5.92 -7.36
CA PHE A 161 -0.82 -7.00 -7.20
C PHE A 161 -1.07 -7.92 -6.00
N LEU A 162 -2.33 -8.22 -5.68
CA LEU A 162 -2.65 -9.02 -4.50
C LEU A 162 -1.91 -10.37 -4.50
N PHE A 163 -1.83 -11.09 -5.63
CA PHE A 163 -1.14 -12.38 -5.67
C PHE A 163 0.37 -12.24 -5.39
N VAL A 164 0.99 -11.12 -5.83
CA VAL A 164 2.40 -10.79 -5.50
C VAL A 164 2.53 -10.50 -4.00
N LYS A 165 1.60 -9.77 -3.42
CA LYS A 165 1.54 -9.51 -1.97
C LYS A 165 1.37 -10.80 -1.16
N LEU A 166 0.79 -11.83 -1.74
CA LEU A 166 0.65 -13.16 -1.16
C LEU A 166 1.83 -14.11 -1.48
N GLY A 167 2.89 -13.60 -2.12
CA GLY A 167 4.13 -14.33 -2.40
C GLY A 167 4.11 -15.13 -3.70
N ASN A 168 3.15 -14.91 -4.60
CA ASN A 168 2.95 -15.65 -5.86
C ASN A 168 2.76 -17.16 -5.67
N LEU A 169 2.23 -17.56 -4.54
CA LEU A 169 1.96 -18.94 -4.19
C LEU A 169 0.76 -19.04 -3.26
N LYS A 170 0.11 -20.20 -3.27
CA LYS A 170 -0.91 -20.56 -2.29
C LYS A 170 -0.41 -21.78 -1.51
N PRO A 171 -0.22 -21.67 -0.18
CA PRO A 171 0.18 -22.81 0.63
C PRO A 171 -0.80 -23.99 0.51
N GLN A 172 -0.26 -25.19 0.51
CA GLN A 172 -1.03 -26.43 0.36
C GLN A 172 -1.72 -26.78 1.68
N CYS A 173 -2.86 -26.14 1.93
CA CYS A 173 -3.67 -26.34 3.14
C CYS A 173 -4.65 -27.50 2.94
N GLU A 174 -4.69 -28.41 3.92
CA GLU A 174 -5.75 -29.42 4.02
C GLU A 174 -7.07 -28.78 4.39
N ARG A 175 -8.18 -29.39 3.98
CA ARG A 175 -9.52 -28.99 4.39
C ARG A 175 -9.64 -29.04 5.93
N LEU A 176 -10.16 -27.98 6.51
CA LEU A 176 -10.37 -27.89 7.95
C LEU A 176 -11.83 -28.24 8.28
N GLN A 177 -12.00 -29.18 9.19
CA GLN A 177 -13.32 -29.62 9.66
C GLN A 177 -13.37 -29.51 11.19
N PHE A 178 -14.54 -29.19 11.71
CA PHE A 178 -14.77 -29.16 13.14
C PHE A 178 -14.59 -30.54 13.73
N ARG A 179 -13.83 -30.58 14.83
CA ARG A 179 -13.74 -31.74 15.75
C ARG A 179 -13.78 -31.19 17.16
N PRO A 180 -14.49 -31.83 18.08
CA PRO A 180 -14.45 -31.43 19.49
C PRO A 180 -13.00 -31.41 20.02
N PRO A 181 -12.57 -30.34 20.74
CA PRO A 181 -11.22 -30.29 21.28
C PRO A 181 -10.93 -31.47 22.25
N ASP A 182 -9.77 -32.08 22.09
CA ASP A 182 -9.25 -33.07 23.04
C ASP A 182 -8.78 -32.44 24.36
N ALA A 183 -8.30 -33.26 25.29
CA ALA A 183 -7.85 -32.79 26.60
C ALA A 183 -6.68 -31.79 26.51
N ARG A 184 -5.72 -32.06 25.59
CA ARG A 184 -4.54 -31.22 25.39
C ARG A 184 -4.93 -29.87 24.79
N ALA A 185 -5.81 -29.86 23.79
CA ALA A 185 -6.31 -28.62 23.16
C ALA A 185 -7.07 -27.76 24.19
N ARG A 186 -7.91 -28.37 25.04
CA ARG A 186 -8.63 -27.67 26.14
C ARG A 186 -7.67 -27.07 27.17
N GLU A 187 -6.63 -27.82 27.56
CA GLU A 187 -5.60 -27.32 28.47
C GLU A 187 -4.85 -26.12 27.88
N ARG A 188 -4.43 -26.22 26.62
CA ARG A 188 -3.76 -25.14 25.94
C ARG A 188 -4.64 -23.89 25.77
N ALA A 189 -5.91 -24.05 25.42
CA ALA A 189 -6.89 -22.96 25.36
C ALA A 189 -7.03 -22.24 26.70
N ARG A 190 -7.10 -23.00 27.82
CA ARG A 190 -7.12 -22.42 29.19
C ARG A 190 -5.85 -21.64 29.51
N ALA A 191 -4.68 -22.17 29.10
CA ALA A 191 -3.40 -21.44 29.26
C ALA A 191 -3.41 -20.11 28.52
N ILE A 192 -3.90 -20.07 27.25
CA ILE A 192 -4.09 -18.84 26.49
C ILE A 192 -5.02 -17.87 27.23
N ALA A 193 -6.17 -18.35 27.73
CA ALA A 193 -7.08 -17.53 28.52
C ALA A 193 -6.43 -16.96 29.78
N GLY A 194 -5.52 -17.71 30.40
CA GLY A 194 -4.72 -17.25 31.53
C GLY A 194 -3.80 -16.09 31.17
N ILE A 195 -3.07 -16.21 30.04
CA ILE A 195 -2.20 -15.15 29.50
C ILE A 195 -3.03 -13.89 29.23
N LEU A 196 -4.18 -14.02 28.55
CA LEU A 196 -5.02 -12.86 28.24
C LEU A 196 -5.54 -12.15 29.49
N ARG A 197 -5.97 -12.86 30.52
CA ARG A 197 -6.40 -12.22 31.77
C ARG A 197 -5.28 -11.43 32.45
N ALA A 198 -4.03 -11.92 32.36
CA ALA A 198 -2.89 -11.24 32.94
C ALA A 198 -2.47 -10.02 32.12
N GLU A 199 -2.42 -10.14 30.79
CA GLU A 199 -1.86 -9.12 29.90
C GLU A 199 -2.89 -8.09 29.42
N PHE A 200 -4.17 -8.47 29.35
CA PHE A 200 -5.29 -7.63 28.88
C PHE A 200 -6.45 -7.65 29.88
N PRO A 201 -6.32 -7.02 31.04
CA PRO A 201 -7.36 -7.06 32.10
C PRO A 201 -8.70 -6.45 31.63
N ALA A 202 -8.70 -5.52 30.68
CA ALA A 202 -9.92 -4.98 30.05
C ALA A 202 -10.57 -5.93 29.03
N GLY A 203 -9.95 -7.09 28.75
CA GLY A 203 -10.40 -8.08 27.79
C GLY A 203 -9.91 -7.83 26.36
N VAL A 204 -10.10 -8.86 25.52
CA VAL A 204 -9.75 -8.87 24.10
C VAL A 204 -10.98 -9.28 23.28
N GLY A 205 -11.13 -8.73 22.09
CA GLY A 205 -12.15 -9.10 21.11
C GLY A 205 -13.13 -7.99 20.73
N GLN A 206 -13.31 -6.96 21.56
CA GLN A 206 -14.12 -5.80 21.22
C GLN A 206 -13.29 -4.53 21.40
N PRO A 207 -12.89 -3.86 20.30
CA PRO A 207 -12.18 -2.59 20.37
C PRO A 207 -13.12 -1.47 20.85
N GLU A 208 -12.57 -0.45 21.50
CA GLU A 208 -13.31 0.74 21.94
C GLU A 208 -13.94 1.48 20.74
N GLN A 209 -13.17 1.62 19.65
CA GLN A 209 -13.64 2.11 18.37
C GLN A 209 -13.82 0.93 17.39
N PRO A 210 -15.01 0.70 16.83
CA PRO A 210 -15.22 -0.36 15.85
C PRO A 210 -14.27 -0.24 14.65
N LEU A 211 -13.85 -1.36 14.09
CA LEU A 211 -13.08 -1.36 12.84
C LEU A 211 -13.83 -0.59 11.75
N PHE A 212 -13.10 0.15 10.93
CA PHE A 212 -13.64 1.04 9.86
C PHE A 212 -14.49 2.21 10.34
N GLU A 213 -14.52 2.56 11.64
CA GLU A 213 -15.29 3.74 12.10
C GLU A 213 -14.78 5.04 11.43
N PHE A 214 -13.48 5.12 11.14
CA PHE A 214 -12.90 6.24 10.39
C PHE A 214 -13.57 6.47 9.03
N VAL A 215 -14.09 5.42 8.37
CA VAL A 215 -14.81 5.57 7.08
C VAL A 215 -16.10 6.35 7.28
N LYS A 216 -16.85 6.03 8.34
CA LYS A 216 -18.07 6.75 8.69
C LYS A 216 -17.77 8.19 9.11
N GLU A 217 -16.72 8.39 9.90
CA GLU A 217 -16.29 9.74 10.34
C GLU A 217 -15.89 10.60 9.14
N LEU A 218 -15.09 10.07 8.21
CA LEU A 218 -14.68 10.78 7.01
C LEU A 218 -15.85 11.04 6.05
N SER A 219 -16.82 10.13 5.98
CA SER A 219 -17.98 10.25 5.09
C SER A 219 -19.01 11.29 5.56
N ARG A 220 -19.03 11.64 6.85
CA ARG A 220 -19.91 12.67 7.39
C ARG A 220 -19.41 14.08 7.03
N PRO A 221 -20.28 15.04 6.72
CA PRO A 221 -19.88 16.43 6.55
C PRO A 221 -19.07 16.94 7.77
N PRO A 222 -18.04 17.77 7.56
CA PRO A 222 -17.33 18.38 8.67
C PRO A 222 -18.27 19.28 9.48
N LYS A 223 -18.13 19.28 10.82
CA LYS A 223 -19.00 20.03 11.75
C LYS A 223 -18.93 21.54 11.58
N SER A 224 -17.76 22.07 11.28
CA SER A 224 -17.55 23.45 10.86
C SER A 224 -17.37 23.47 9.34
N GLY A 225 -18.02 24.36 8.64
CA GLY A 225 -17.82 24.52 7.20
C GLY A 225 -16.34 24.68 6.95
N GLY A 226 -15.71 23.62 6.44
CA GLY A 226 -14.27 23.58 6.20
C GLY A 226 -13.92 24.78 5.35
N GLY A 227 -13.21 25.74 5.94
CA GLY A 227 -12.76 26.91 5.22
C GLY A 227 -11.96 26.40 4.02
N ARG A 228 -12.58 26.51 2.83
CA ARG A 228 -11.89 26.20 1.59
C ARG A 228 -10.58 26.97 1.62
N VAL A 229 -9.43 26.32 1.45
CA VAL A 229 -8.22 27.00 1.02
C VAL A 229 -8.51 27.50 -0.41
N ALA A 230 -9.41 28.48 -0.48
CA ALA A 230 -9.86 29.08 -1.72
C ALA A 230 -8.75 30.04 -2.17
N GLY A 231 -8.17 29.78 -3.33
CA GLY A 231 -7.23 30.70 -3.97
C GLY A 231 -6.41 29.99 -5.04
N ALA A 232 -5.82 30.79 -5.90
CA ALA A 232 -4.81 30.32 -6.84
C ALA A 232 -3.70 29.59 -6.05
N SER A 233 -3.15 28.54 -6.60
CA SER A 233 -2.00 27.82 -6.03
C SER A 233 -0.91 27.72 -7.07
N ALA A 234 0.34 27.75 -6.62
CA ALA A 234 1.48 27.41 -7.47
C ALA A 234 1.39 25.98 -7.99
N PHE A 235 0.71 25.09 -7.23
CA PHE A 235 0.50 23.70 -7.59
C PHE A 235 -0.95 23.46 -8.01
N SER A 236 -1.17 23.06 -9.25
CA SER A 236 -2.47 22.60 -9.78
C SER A 236 -2.24 21.62 -10.93
N PRO A 237 -2.76 20.37 -10.84
CA PRO A 237 -3.55 19.82 -9.75
C PRO A 237 -2.70 19.41 -8.52
N ARG A 238 -3.37 19.27 -7.39
CA ARG A 238 -2.92 18.55 -6.19
C ARG A 238 -3.86 17.37 -5.96
N PHE A 239 -3.46 16.19 -6.41
CA PHE A 239 -4.38 15.05 -6.44
C PHE A 239 -3.83 13.82 -5.72
N CYS A 240 -4.74 13.06 -5.11
CA CYS A 240 -4.43 11.84 -4.38
C CYS A 240 -5.48 10.76 -4.63
N TYR A 241 -5.21 9.54 -4.11
CA TYR A 241 -6.16 8.44 -4.12
C TYR A 241 -7.03 8.43 -2.87
N SER A 242 -8.12 7.66 -2.89
CA SER A 242 -8.99 7.47 -1.73
C SER A 242 -8.25 6.77 -0.59
N TYR A 243 -8.41 7.26 0.64
CA TYR A 243 -7.85 6.62 1.83
C TYR A 243 -8.50 5.26 2.14
N PHE A 244 -9.72 5.05 1.71
CA PHE A 244 -10.46 3.80 1.90
C PHE A 244 -10.99 3.25 0.56
N ALA A 245 -10.22 3.46 -0.52
CA ALA A 245 -10.54 2.88 -1.81
C ALA A 245 -10.75 1.39 -1.70
N LEU A 246 -11.67 0.89 -2.48
CA LEU A 246 -12.14 -0.46 -2.41
C LEU A 246 -11.79 -1.19 -3.69
N TYR A 247 -11.55 -2.44 -3.52
CA TYR A 247 -11.51 -3.37 -4.63
C TYR A 247 -12.91 -3.60 -5.20
N GLY A 248 -12.97 -4.01 -6.44
CA GLY A 248 -14.21 -4.17 -7.17
C GLY A 248 -14.55 -2.97 -8.07
N ASP A 249 -15.76 -2.93 -8.55
CA ASP A 249 -16.21 -1.95 -9.53
C ASP A 249 -17.06 -0.84 -8.89
N SER A 250 -16.40 0.19 -8.39
CA SER A 250 -17.05 1.34 -7.73
C SER A 250 -18.01 2.13 -8.64
N LEU A 251 -17.94 1.91 -9.96
CA LEU A 251 -18.84 2.55 -10.91
C LEU A 251 -20.10 1.72 -11.20
N LEU A 252 -20.15 0.46 -10.74
CA LEU A 252 -21.35 -0.39 -10.82
C LEU A 252 -21.98 -0.69 -9.46
N ASP A 253 -21.14 -0.90 -8.44
CA ASP A 253 -21.61 -1.19 -7.09
C ASP A 253 -21.70 0.10 -6.27
N PRO A 254 -22.93 0.61 -5.99
CA PRO A 254 -23.11 1.83 -5.23
C PRO A 254 -22.67 1.72 -3.76
N THR A 255 -22.40 0.51 -3.26
CA THR A 255 -21.89 0.31 -1.89
C THR A 255 -20.38 0.53 -1.80
N LEU A 256 -19.70 0.60 -2.94
CA LEU A 256 -18.26 0.83 -3.06
C LEU A 256 -17.98 2.30 -3.39
N ASP A 257 -18.41 3.23 -2.53
CA ASP A 257 -18.16 4.67 -2.76
C ASP A 257 -16.76 5.09 -2.28
N PRO A 258 -15.81 5.36 -3.19
CA PRO A 258 -14.46 5.77 -2.80
C PRO A 258 -14.37 7.25 -2.36
N TYR A 259 -15.37 8.06 -2.71
CA TYR A 259 -15.36 9.50 -2.49
C TYR A 259 -16.71 10.03 -2.00
N PRO A 260 -17.15 9.65 -0.78
CA PRO A 260 -18.35 10.23 -0.17
C PRO A 260 -18.23 11.74 -0.05
N ASP A 261 -19.38 12.43 -0.02
CA ASP A 261 -19.46 13.89 -0.03
C ASP A 261 -18.68 14.54 1.13
N GLY A 262 -18.79 13.99 2.34
CA GLY A 262 -18.05 14.49 3.51
C GLY A 262 -16.53 14.30 3.40
N TYR A 263 -16.08 13.22 2.75
CA TYR A 263 -14.68 12.99 2.53
C TYR A 263 -14.09 13.95 1.48
N LEU A 264 -14.81 14.20 0.37
CA LEU A 264 -14.44 15.22 -0.62
C LEU A 264 -14.34 16.61 0.02
N ALA A 265 -15.29 16.98 0.89
CA ALA A 265 -15.24 18.24 1.62
C ALA A 265 -13.98 18.37 2.50
N ARG A 266 -13.57 17.29 3.18
CA ARG A 266 -12.36 17.26 4.03
C ARG A 266 -11.08 17.32 3.22
N LEU A 267 -11.02 16.64 2.09
CA LEU A 267 -9.88 16.71 1.17
C LEU A 267 -9.72 18.12 0.62
N ALA A 268 -10.81 18.73 0.17
CA ALA A 268 -10.81 20.13 -0.28
C ALA A 268 -10.35 21.11 0.80
N ALA A 269 -10.81 20.93 2.05
CA ALA A 269 -10.38 21.73 3.20
C ALA A 269 -8.87 21.55 3.49
N SER A 270 -8.31 20.36 3.23
CA SER A 270 -6.87 20.08 3.34
C SER A 270 -6.07 20.52 2.11
N GLY A 271 -6.71 21.21 1.14
CA GLY A 271 -6.08 21.78 -0.04
C GLY A 271 -5.90 20.84 -1.22
N VAL A 272 -6.56 19.70 -1.22
CA VAL A 272 -6.62 18.77 -2.36
C VAL A 272 -7.64 19.29 -3.38
N ASP A 273 -7.25 19.43 -4.65
CA ASP A 273 -8.14 19.87 -5.73
C ASP A 273 -8.36 18.80 -6.81
N GLY A 274 -7.84 17.57 -6.56
CA GLY A 274 -8.04 16.44 -7.43
C GLY A 274 -8.00 15.10 -6.70
N VAL A 275 -8.76 14.13 -7.22
CA VAL A 275 -8.68 12.73 -6.81
C VAL A 275 -8.71 11.85 -8.05
N TRP A 276 -8.31 10.57 -7.93
CA TRP A 276 -8.23 9.72 -9.09
C TRP A 276 -8.87 8.34 -8.89
N LEU A 277 -9.25 7.74 -10.01
CA LEU A 277 -9.77 6.38 -10.11
C LEU A 277 -8.96 5.60 -11.16
N GLN A 278 -8.83 4.32 -10.96
CA GLN A 278 -8.34 3.42 -12.00
C GLN A 278 -9.39 3.29 -13.11
N ALA A 279 -8.95 3.41 -14.37
CA ALA A 279 -9.80 3.22 -15.53
C ALA A 279 -9.28 2.09 -16.40
N VAL A 280 -10.21 1.21 -16.82
CA VAL A 280 -9.97 0.20 -17.85
C VAL A 280 -10.82 0.59 -19.05
N LEU A 281 -10.17 0.95 -20.18
CA LEU A 281 -10.86 1.52 -21.34
C LEU A 281 -11.94 0.58 -21.90
N THR A 282 -11.69 -0.73 -21.93
CA THR A 282 -12.68 -1.71 -22.38
C THR A 282 -13.96 -1.70 -21.54
N ARG A 283 -13.89 -1.27 -20.27
CA ARG A 283 -15.05 -1.16 -19.36
C ARG A 283 -15.77 0.19 -19.46
N LEU A 284 -15.12 1.22 -20.00
CA LEU A 284 -15.64 2.59 -20.09
C LEU A 284 -16.01 3.01 -21.53
N ALA A 285 -15.63 2.23 -22.54
CA ALA A 285 -15.94 2.49 -23.92
C ALA A 285 -16.14 1.18 -24.70
N PRO A 286 -16.85 1.18 -25.85
CA PRO A 286 -16.99 0.00 -26.68
C PRO A 286 -15.64 -0.56 -27.12
N PHE A 287 -15.40 -1.86 -26.88
CA PHE A 287 -14.23 -2.57 -27.37
C PHE A 287 -14.57 -3.27 -28.68
N PRO A 288 -14.05 -2.81 -29.83
CA PRO A 288 -14.56 -3.19 -31.14
C PRO A 288 -14.34 -4.66 -31.49
N TRP A 289 -13.42 -5.29 -30.82
CA TRP A 289 -13.05 -6.69 -31.10
C TRP A 289 -13.71 -7.71 -30.17
N ASP A 290 -14.32 -7.25 -29.05
CA ASP A 290 -15.02 -8.10 -28.10
C ASP A 290 -16.00 -7.27 -27.25
N ALA A 291 -17.25 -7.20 -27.69
CA ALA A 291 -18.30 -6.41 -27.06
C ALA A 291 -18.64 -6.88 -25.63
N ALA A 292 -18.34 -8.13 -25.28
CA ALA A 292 -18.59 -8.66 -23.94
C ALA A 292 -17.73 -7.96 -22.88
N GLN A 293 -16.50 -7.53 -23.21
CA GLN A 293 -15.64 -6.77 -22.32
C GLN A 293 -16.18 -5.36 -22.00
N SER A 294 -17.08 -4.84 -22.86
CA SER A 294 -17.69 -3.52 -22.68
C SER A 294 -19.09 -3.60 -22.07
N LYS A 295 -19.46 -4.73 -21.51
CA LYS A 295 -20.75 -4.85 -20.82
C LYS A 295 -20.89 -3.76 -19.77
N ASP A 296 -22.05 -3.11 -19.70
CA ASP A 296 -22.42 -2.06 -18.74
C ASP A 296 -21.60 -0.76 -18.80
N TYR A 297 -20.81 -0.52 -19.87
CA TYR A 297 -20.00 0.70 -19.97
C TYR A 297 -20.83 2.00 -19.87
N LYS A 298 -22.05 2.02 -20.41
CA LYS A 298 -22.95 3.18 -20.33
C LYS A 298 -23.35 3.50 -18.88
N THR A 299 -23.62 2.46 -18.09
CA THR A 299 -23.93 2.61 -16.66
C THR A 299 -22.73 3.16 -15.90
N ARG A 300 -21.53 2.64 -16.19
CA ARG A 300 -20.29 3.17 -15.58
C ARG A 300 -20.05 4.63 -15.94
N LEU A 301 -20.23 5.03 -17.19
CA LEU A 301 -20.07 6.42 -17.61
C LEU A 301 -21.10 7.35 -16.94
N LYS A 302 -22.37 6.90 -16.82
CA LYS A 302 -23.40 7.63 -16.07
C LYS A 302 -22.98 7.84 -14.60
N ASN A 303 -22.52 6.78 -13.94
CA ASN A 303 -22.11 6.85 -12.53
C ASN A 303 -20.82 7.65 -12.34
N LEU A 304 -19.87 7.55 -13.29
CA LEU A 304 -18.69 8.41 -13.30
C LEU A 304 -19.07 9.90 -13.42
N ARG A 305 -20.04 10.22 -14.28
CA ARG A 305 -20.54 11.60 -14.42
C ARG A 305 -21.13 12.11 -13.10
N LEU A 306 -21.96 11.31 -12.42
CA LEU A 306 -22.53 11.68 -11.12
C LEU A 306 -21.44 11.90 -10.05
N LEU A 307 -20.40 11.05 -10.04
CA LEU A 307 -19.26 11.23 -9.15
C LEU A 307 -18.47 12.50 -9.45
N VAL A 308 -18.25 12.82 -10.73
CA VAL A 308 -17.57 14.06 -11.15
C VAL A 308 -18.40 15.29 -10.75
N GLU A 309 -19.70 15.27 -10.94
CA GLU A 309 -20.61 16.36 -10.53
C GLU A 309 -20.58 16.56 -9.01
N ARG A 310 -20.55 15.46 -8.23
CA ARG A 310 -20.39 15.49 -6.77
C ARG A 310 -19.05 16.12 -6.36
N ALA A 311 -17.94 15.66 -6.91
CA ALA A 311 -16.60 16.17 -6.57
C ALA A 311 -16.45 17.66 -6.90
N ARG A 312 -17.00 18.09 -8.04
CA ARG A 312 -16.95 19.49 -8.47
C ARG A 312 -17.67 20.46 -7.51
N ARG A 313 -18.71 20.02 -6.79
CA ARG A 313 -19.36 20.86 -5.74
C ARG A 313 -18.38 21.28 -4.64
N HIS A 314 -17.32 20.47 -4.43
CA HIS A 314 -16.25 20.76 -3.47
C HIS A 314 -15.01 21.38 -4.13
N GLY A 315 -15.04 21.67 -5.43
CA GLY A 315 -13.88 22.17 -6.18
C GLY A 315 -12.81 21.11 -6.41
N VAL A 316 -13.19 19.83 -6.36
CA VAL A 316 -12.29 18.69 -6.59
C VAL A 316 -12.57 18.09 -7.96
N SER A 317 -11.51 17.89 -8.76
CA SER A 317 -11.56 17.24 -10.07
C SER A 317 -11.33 15.74 -9.96
N ILE A 318 -11.94 14.95 -10.82
CA ILE A 318 -11.66 13.51 -10.95
C ILE A 318 -10.66 13.31 -12.10
N TYR A 319 -9.60 12.54 -11.85
CA TYR A 319 -8.65 12.09 -12.86
C TYR A 319 -8.78 10.58 -13.06
N LEU A 320 -8.59 10.10 -14.27
CA LEU A 320 -8.59 8.67 -14.58
C LEU A 320 -7.16 8.18 -14.83
N TYR A 321 -6.76 7.12 -14.13
CA TYR A 321 -5.50 6.43 -14.35
C TYR A 321 -5.60 5.49 -15.54
N LEU A 322 -4.78 5.72 -16.56
CA LEU A 322 -4.68 4.89 -17.76
C LEU A 322 -3.38 4.09 -17.75
N ASN A 323 -3.52 2.79 -17.59
CA ASN A 323 -2.47 1.81 -17.84
C ASN A 323 -2.90 0.95 -19.04
N GLU A 324 -2.90 1.58 -20.24
CA GLU A 324 -3.59 1.13 -21.44
C GLU A 324 -2.70 1.18 -22.71
N PRO A 325 -3.04 0.40 -23.76
CA PRO A 325 -4.09 -0.63 -23.78
C PRO A 325 -3.74 -1.84 -22.90
N ARG A 326 -4.73 -2.49 -22.31
CA ARG A 326 -4.49 -3.74 -21.57
C ARG A 326 -4.05 -4.83 -22.53
N ALA A 327 -3.10 -5.67 -22.09
CA ALA A 327 -2.73 -6.89 -22.80
C ALA A 327 -3.93 -7.84 -22.90
N CYS A 328 -4.02 -8.53 -24.01
CA CYS A 328 -5.04 -9.56 -24.23
C CYS A 328 -4.39 -10.96 -24.14
N PRO A 329 -5.17 -11.99 -23.78
CA PRO A 329 -4.70 -13.37 -23.87
C PRO A 329 -4.21 -13.70 -25.26
N VAL A 330 -3.19 -14.54 -25.38
CA VAL A 330 -2.64 -14.94 -26.69
C VAL A 330 -3.71 -15.54 -27.60
N THR A 331 -4.67 -16.28 -27.03
CA THR A 331 -5.82 -16.86 -27.75
C THR A 331 -6.71 -15.84 -28.41
N PHE A 332 -6.86 -14.62 -27.87
CA PHE A 332 -7.58 -13.51 -28.49
C PHE A 332 -7.04 -13.19 -29.89
N PHE A 333 -5.74 -13.36 -30.10
CA PHE A 333 -5.06 -13.04 -31.36
C PHE A 333 -5.12 -14.16 -32.39
N ALA A 334 -5.65 -15.34 -32.05
CA ALA A 334 -5.79 -16.44 -33.01
C ALA A 334 -6.60 -16.03 -34.25
N THR A 335 -7.68 -15.27 -34.06
CA THR A 335 -8.52 -14.70 -35.12
C THR A 335 -8.14 -13.26 -35.52
N ARG A 336 -7.17 -12.65 -34.80
CA ARG A 336 -6.76 -11.25 -34.96
C ARG A 336 -5.23 -11.07 -34.97
N PRO A 337 -4.47 -11.85 -35.77
CA PRO A 337 -3.00 -11.86 -35.69
C PRO A 337 -2.36 -10.51 -36.00
N LYS A 338 -3.03 -9.66 -36.79
CA LYS A 338 -2.54 -8.30 -37.13
C LYS A 338 -2.46 -7.37 -35.93
N LEU A 339 -3.25 -7.57 -34.88
CA LEU A 339 -3.27 -6.73 -33.67
C LEU A 339 -2.19 -7.13 -32.67
N LYS A 340 -1.63 -8.35 -32.78
CA LYS A 340 -0.70 -8.92 -31.80
C LYS A 340 0.62 -8.17 -31.77
N GLY A 341 1.03 -7.75 -30.60
CA GLY A 341 2.34 -7.20 -30.27
C GLY A 341 3.25 -8.23 -29.61
N VAL A 342 4.14 -7.77 -28.73
CA VAL A 342 5.03 -8.64 -27.93
C VAL A 342 4.16 -9.53 -27.02
N ALA A 343 4.54 -10.81 -26.94
CA ALA A 343 3.90 -11.76 -26.04
C ALA A 343 4.81 -12.01 -24.82
N GLU A 344 4.20 -12.14 -23.65
CA GLU A 344 4.86 -12.50 -22.39
C GLU A 344 3.93 -13.49 -21.66
N GLY A 345 4.39 -14.75 -21.53
CA GLY A 345 3.53 -15.83 -21.04
C GLY A 345 2.28 -15.99 -21.90
N GLU A 346 1.15 -16.07 -21.26
CA GLU A 346 -0.15 -16.27 -21.88
C GLU A 346 -0.80 -14.97 -22.42
N PHE A 347 -0.13 -13.81 -22.31
CA PHE A 347 -0.64 -12.52 -22.74
C PHE A 347 0.23 -11.90 -23.83
N ALA A 348 -0.40 -11.08 -24.66
CA ALA A 348 0.33 -10.25 -25.62
C ALA A 348 -0.22 -8.82 -25.64
N ALA A 349 0.67 -7.86 -25.90
CA ALA A 349 0.28 -6.47 -26.07
C ALA A 349 -0.59 -6.31 -27.31
N LEU A 350 -1.60 -5.43 -27.22
CA LEU A 350 -2.19 -4.82 -28.42
C LEU A 350 -1.13 -3.88 -29.03
N CYS A 351 -0.66 -4.19 -30.25
CA CYS A 351 0.42 -3.44 -30.86
C CYS A 351 -0.01 -2.01 -31.22
N THR A 352 0.51 -1.02 -30.50
CA THR A 352 0.16 0.39 -30.69
C THR A 352 0.73 0.99 -32.01
N SER A 353 1.60 0.26 -32.73
CA SER A 353 1.96 0.62 -34.09
C SER A 353 0.88 0.25 -35.13
N VAL A 354 -0.16 -0.49 -34.75
CA VAL A 354 -1.29 -0.81 -35.62
C VAL A 354 -2.28 0.37 -35.62
N PRO A 355 -2.65 0.92 -36.79
CA PRO A 355 -3.53 2.09 -36.87
C PRO A 355 -4.90 1.88 -36.23
N GLU A 356 -5.48 0.70 -36.36
CA GLU A 356 -6.78 0.35 -35.78
C GLU A 356 -6.74 0.37 -34.25
N VAL A 357 -5.64 -0.06 -33.63
CA VAL A 357 -5.46 0.01 -32.18
C VAL A 357 -5.42 1.47 -31.72
N ARG A 358 -4.67 2.34 -32.42
CA ARG A 358 -4.64 3.77 -32.09
C ARG A 358 -5.99 4.44 -32.33
N ALA A 359 -6.69 4.08 -33.40
CA ALA A 359 -8.03 4.60 -33.68
C ALA A 359 -9.02 4.27 -32.54
N TYR A 360 -8.99 3.02 -32.05
CA TYR A 360 -9.77 2.58 -30.89
C TYR A 360 -9.41 3.39 -29.62
N LEU A 361 -8.13 3.51 -29.30
CA LEU A 361 -7.69 4.24 -28.09
C LEU A 361 -8.13 5.71 -28.11
N ALA A 362 -7.97 6.39 -29.23
CA ALA A 362 -8.41 7.77 -29.39
C ALA A 362 -9.94 7.89 -29.27
N ALA A 363 -10.69 7.00 -29.93
CA ALA A 363 -12.15 7.00 -29.88
C ALA A 363 -12.69 6.67 -28.47
N ALA A 364 -12.05 5.76 -27.74
CA ALA A 364 -12.43 5.41 -26.38
C ALA A 364 -12.26 6.63 -25.45
N VAL A 365 -11.11 7.32 -25.49
CA VAL A 365 -10.88 8.51 -24.70
C VAL A 365 -11.84 9.65 -25.11
N GLU A 366 -12.05 9.88 -26.40
CA GLU A 366 -13.04 10.85 -26.91
C GLU A 366 -14.44 10.57 -26.37
N SER A 367 -14.89 9.30 -26.41
CA SER A 367 -16.20 8.88 -25.90
C SER A 367 -16.36 9.18 -24.41
N ILE A 368 -15.34 8.87 -23.60
CA ILE A 368 -15.35 9.16 -22.15
C ILE A 368 -15.41 10.68 -21.91
N CYS A 369 -14.58 11.45 -22.58
CA CYS A 369 -14.56 12.91 -22.45
C CYS A 369 -15.92 13.56 -22.82
N ARG A 370 -16.57 13.09 -23.89
CA ARG A 370 -17.90 13.57 -24.30
C ARG A 370 -19.00 13.18 -23.32
N ALA A 371 -18.94 11.93 -22.80
CA ALA A 371 -19.91 11.45 -21.83
C ALA A 371 -19.78 12.14 -20.46
N VAL A 372 -18.57 12.55 -20.08
CA VAL A 372 -18.23 13.14 -18.77
C VAL A 372 -17.45 14.45 -18.98
N PRO A 373 -18.07 15.52 -19.48
CA PRO A 373 -17.39 16.76 -19.84
C PRO A 373 -16.70 17.47 -18.67
N GLY A 374 -17.16 17.23 -17.44
CA GLY A 374 -16.54 17.77 -16.22
C GLY A 374 -15.35 17.01 -15.66
N LEU A 375 -14.89 15.95 -16.34
CA LEU A 375 -13.71 15.18 -15.94
C LEU A 375 -12.46 16.08 -15.95
N GLY A 376 -11.60 16.01 -14.93
CA GLY A 376 -10.36 16.78 -14.83
C GLY A 376 -9.33 16.36 -15.87
N GLY A 377 -9.24 15.06 -16.14
CA GLY A 377 -8.34 14.53 -17.13
C GLY A 377 -7.88 13.11 -16.87
N PHE A 378 -6.73 12.79 -17.41
CA PHE A 378 -6.12 11.47 -17.35
C PHE A 378 -4.65 11.59 -16.93
N PHE A 379 -4.14 10.54 -16.29
CA PHE A 379 -2.70 10.34 -16.21
C PHE A 379 -2.32 8.93 -16.66
N THR A 380 -1.14 8.79 -17.27
CA THR A 380 -0.74 7.58 -17.98
C THR A 380 0.50 6.96 -17.36
N ILE A 381 0.54 5.62 -17.30
CA ILE A 381 1.75 4.83 -17.12
C ILE A 381 1.86 3.91 -18.33
N THR A 382 2.97 4.01 -19.08
CA THR A 382 3.17 3.28 -20.34
C THR A 382 4.35 2.31 -20.28
N GLY A 383 5.12 2.30 -19.19
CA GLY A 383 6.26 1.42 -18.96
C GLY A 383 6.22 0.84 -17.56
N SER A 384 5.20 0.03 -17.22
CA SER A 384 5.02 -0.49 -15.87
C SER A 384 4.95 -2.01 -15.82
N GLU A 385 4.37 -2.53 -14.76
CA GLU A 385 4.14 -3.95 -14.54
C GLU A 385 3.17 -4.58 -15.55
N ASN A 386 2.30 -3.77 -16.16
CA ASN A 386 1.37 -4.23 -17.19
C ASN A 386 1.96 -4.04 -18.59
N LEU A 387 1.70 -5.00 -19.45
CA LEU A 387 2.14 -4.99 -20.84
C LEU A 387 1.20 -4.09 -21.68
N THR A 388 1.41 -2.76 -21.64
CA THR A 388 0.56 -1.76 -22.29
C THR A 388 0.95 -1.46 -23.74
N ASN A 389 2.17 -1.78 -24.13
CA ASN A 389 2.70 -1.63 -25.48
C ASN A 389 3.93 -2.54 -25.63
N CYS A 390 4.44 -2.68 -26.85
CA CYS A 390 5.55 -3.58 -27.12
C CYS A 390 6.85 -3.20 -26.40
N TRP A 391 7.03 -1.95 -25.99
CA TRP A 391 8.21 -1.48 -25.27
C TRP A 391 8.02 -1.34 -23.75
N SER A 392 6.83 -1.64 -23.21
CA SER A 392 6.57 -1.51 -21.76
C SER A 392 7.61 -2.20 -20.87
N HIS A 393 8.12 -3.34 -21.29
CA HIS A 393 9.12 -4.14 -20.58
C HIS A 393 10.47 -4.22 -21.30
N GLY A 394 10.70 -3.34 -22.30
CA GLY A 394 11.96 -3.29 -23.07
C GLY A 394 12.07 -4.33 -24.21
N ASN A 395 11.08 -5.21 -24.38
CA ASN A 395 11.15 -6.34 -25.34
C ASN A 395 10.63 -5.99 -26.75
N GLY A 396 10.44 -4.70 -27.07
CA GLY A 396 9.82 -4.24 -28.32
C GLY A 396 10.48 -4.74 -29.59
N LYS A 397 11.76 -5.14 -29.53
CA LYS A 397 12.49 -5.75 -30.67
C LYS A 397 11.81 -7.05 -31.16
N ALA A 398 11.10 -7.78 -30.31
CA ALA A 398 10.40 -9.00 -30.69
C ALA A 398 9.13 -8.74 -31.54
N CYS A 399 8.65 -7.49 -31.60
CA CYS A 399 7.53 -7.14 -32.44
C CYS A 399 8.01 -6.71 -33.84
N PRO A 400 7.50 -7.32 -34.95
CA PRO A 400 7.96 -7.00 -36.31
C PRO A 400 7.72 -5.56 -36.75
N ARG A 401 6.81 -4.84 -36.08
CA ARG A 401 6.50 -3.43 -36.32
C ARG A 401 7.27 -2.51 -35.38
N CYS A 402 7.10 -2.69 -34.07
CA CYS A 402 7.71 -1.82 -33.05
C CYS A 402 9.22 -2.02 -32.95
N GLY A 403 9.76 -3.20 -33.29
CA GLY A 403 11.20 -3.45 -33.27
C GLY A 403 12.01 -2.67 -34.31
N LYS A 404 11.35 -2.13 -35.31
CA LYS A 404 11.93 -1.25 -36.35
C LYS A 404 11.83 0.24 -35.97
N ARG A 405 11.31 0.58 -34.83
CA ARG A 405 11.04 1.95 -34.36
C ARG A 405 11.74 2.23 -33.05
N PRO A 406 12.28 3.44 -32.83
CA PRO A 406 12.80 3.82 -31.52
C PRO A 406 11.73 3.68 -30.44
N PRO A 407 12.09 3.16 -29.23
CA PRO A 407 11.16 3.04 -28.10
C PRO A 407 10.46 4.37 -27.79
N ALA A 408 11.23 5.46 -27.75
CA ALA A 408 10.71 6.80 -27.48
C ALA A 408 9.59 7.23 -28.44
N GLN A 409 9.71 6.91 -29.73
CA GLN A 409 8.68 7.23 -30.71
C GLN A 409 7.38 6.47 -30.45
N VAL A 410 7.48 5.16 -30.12
CA VAL A 410 6.28 4.32 -29.87
C VAL A 410 5.55 4.79 -28.61
N ILE A 411 6.30 5.12 -27.55
CA ILE A 411 5.74 5.58 -26.28
C ILE A 411 5.13 6.98 -26.41
N ALA A 412 5.82 7.90 -27.08
CA ALA A 412 5.29 9.24 -27.33
C ALA A 412 4.03 9.21 -28.21
N GLU A 413 3.99 8.38 -29.26
CA GLU A 413 2.83 8.20 -30.14
C GLU A 413 1.63 7.63 -29.36
N LEU A 414 1.85 6.70 -28.42
CA LEU A 414 0.78 6.18 -27.57
C LEU A 414 0.15 7.31 -26.73
N ASN A 415 0.97 8.10 -26.03
CA ASN A 415 0.49 9.26 -25.26
C ASN A 415 -0.18 10.32 -26.15
N GLY A 416 0.38 10.59 -27.32
CA GLY A 416 -0.22 11.45 -28.34
C GLY A 416 -1.56 10.94 -28.85
N THR A 417 -1.77 9.61 -28.87
CA THR A 417 -3.05 8.98 -29.25
C THR A 417 -4.14 9.27 -28.23
N PHE A 418 -3.84 9.16 -26.94
CA PHE A 418 -4.78 9.54 -25.88
C PHE A 418 -5.11 11.04 -25.97
N TYR A 419 -4.10 11.88 -26.18
CA TYR A 419 -4.30 13.32 -26.31
C TYR A 419 -5.18 13.69 -27.53
N LYS A 420 -5.05 12.99 -28.65
CA LYS A 420 -5.94 13.17 -29.82
C LYS A 420 -7.41 12.91 -29.45
N GLY A 421 -7.71 11.90 -28.62
CA GLY A 421 -9.06 11.66 -28.12
C GLY A 421 -9.59 12.83 -27.29
N ILE A 422 -8.76 13.39 -26.42
CA ILE A 422 -9.09 14.57 -25.61
C ILE A 422 -9.38 15.79 -26.52
N GLN A 423 -8.51 16.05 -27.48
CA GLN A 423 -8.69 17.17 -28.42
C GLN A 423 -9.98 17.07 -29.22
N ARG A 424 -10.34 15.87 -29.73
CA ARG A 424 -11.58 15.64 -30.48
C ARG A 424 -12.83 15.87 -29.64
N ALA A 425 -12.77 15.62 -28.37
CA ALA A 425 -13.88 15.89 -27.47
C ALA A 425 -14.08 17.40 -27.21
N GLY A 426 -13.00 18.18 -27.18
CA GLY A 426 -13.04 19.63 -27.06
C GLY A 426 -13.44 20.18 -25.68
N ASN A 427 -13.38 19.37 -24.63
CA ASN A 427 -13.87 19.71 -23.28
C ASN A 427 -12.78 20.15 -22.29
N GLY A 428 -11.52 20.28 -22.75
CA GLY A 428 -10.43 20.83 -21.94
C GLY A 428 -9.83 19.88 -20.87
N GLN A 429 -10.08 18.57 -20.96
CA GLN A 429 -9.45 17.60 -20.06
C GLN A 429 -7.92 17.62 -20.21
N THR A 430 -7.21 17.40 -19.10
CA THR A 430 -5.74 17.38 -19.06
C THR A 430 -5.20 15.97 -19.26
N LEU A 431 -4.07 15.84 -19.99
CA LEU A 431 -3.26 14.63 -20.00
C LEU A 431 -1.98 14.85 -19.18
N ILE A 432 -1.74 14.00 -18.18
CA ILE A 432 -0.51 13.96 -17.39
C ILE A 432 0.26 12.69 -17.77
N VAL A 433 1.42 12.84 -18.36
CA VAL A 433 2.25 11.73 -18.83
C VAL A 433 3.33 11.45 -17.78
N TRP A 434 3.33 10.24 -17.23
CA TRP A 434 4.25 9.86 -16.16
C TRP A 434 5.37 8.96 -16.71
N ASP A 435 6.63 9.31 -16.39
CA ASP A 435 7.85 8.60 -16.80
C ASP A 435 8.10 7.28 -16.04
N TRP A 436 7.13 6.81 -15.24
CA TRP A 436 7.24 5.58 -14.48
C TRP A 436 7.58 4.39 -15.38
N GLY A 437 8.70 3.70 -15.05
CA GLY A 437 9.19 2.54 -15.78
C GLY A 437 9.87 2.82 -17.12
N TRP A 438 10.03 4.10 -17.55
CA TRP A 438 10.82 4.39 -18.73
C TRP A 438 12.31 4.23 -18.44
N HIS A 439 13.07 3.80 -19.45
CA HIS A 439 14.52 3.87 -19.41
C HIS A 439 15.00 5.31 -19.52
N ASP A 440 15.98 5.70 -18.74
CA ASP A 440 16.51 7.07 -18.71
C ASP A 440 16.98 7.54 -20.10
N ASP A 441 17.59 6.65 -20.89
CA ASP A 441 18.00 6.92 -22.29
C ASP A 441 16.85 7.33 -23.22
N TRP A 442 15.61 7.11 -22.84
CA TRP A 442 14.44 7.41 -23.68
C TRP A 442 13.69 8.67 -23.24
N VAL A 443 13.83 9.09 -21.99
CA VAL A 443 12.97 10.11 -21.35
C VAL A 443 13.03 11.44 -22.12
N GLU A 444 14.21 11.98 -22.41
CA GLU A 444 14.33 13.25 -23.13
C GLU A 444 13.72 13.18 -24.54
N SER A 445 14.00 12.08 -25.25
CA SER A 445 13.45 11.86 -26.60
C SER A 445 11.92 11.68 -26.57
N ILE A 446 11.35 11.11 -25.49
CA ILE A 446 9.90 11.05 -25.31
C ILE A 446 9.35 12.45 -25.04
N ILE A 447 9.92 13.20 -24.10
CA ILE A 447 9.49 14.57 -23.75
C ILE A 447 9.46 15.45 -24.98
N ALA A 448 10.51 15.38 -25.84
CA ALA A 448 10.61 16.17 -27.07
C ALA A 448 9.43 15.95 -28.03
N GLN A 449 8.78 14.78 -27.98
CA GLN A 449 7.69 14.38 -28.88
C GLN A 449 6.29 14.46 -28.24
N LEU A 450 6.18 14.79 -26.93
CA LEU A 450 4.87 14.92 -26.27
C LEU A 450 4.09 16.13 -26.81
N PRO A 451 2.73 16.07 -26.83
CA PRO A 451 1.91 17.25 -27.11
C PRO A 451 2.19 18.38 -26.11
N ARG A 452 2.29 19.61 -26.57
CA ARG A 452 2.67 20.79 -25.75
C ARG A 452 1.70 21.08 -24.61
N GLU A 453 0.43 20.75 -24.79
CA GLU A 453 -0.63 20.97 -23.79
C GLU A 453 -0.70 19.84 -22.76
N SER A 454 0.05 18.75 -22.95
CA SER A 454 0.19 17.72 -21.92
C SER A 454 1.09 18.19 -20.80
N ARG A 455 1.04 17.48 -19.67
CA ARG A 455 1.92 17.71 -18.53
C ARG A 455 2.86 16.52 -18.37
N PHE A 456 4.08 16.78 -17.99
CA PHE A 456 5.08 15.74 -17.73
C PHE A 456 5.21 15.51 -16.22
N MET A 457 5.10 14.26 -15.77
CA MET A 457 5.20 13.87 -14.35
C MET A 457 6.40 12.95 -14.13
N SER A 458 7.18 13.23 -13.08
CA SER A 458 8.28 12.39 -12.60
C SER A 458 8.26 12.25 -11.09
N VAL A 459 8.80 11.13 -10.57
CA VAL A 459 8.97 10.92 -9.13
C VAL A 459 10.10 11.80 -8.63
N SER A 460 9.80 12.61 -7.63
CA SER A 460 10.72 13.63 -7.10
C SER A 460 12.02 13.05 -6.53
N GLU A 461 11.96 11.96 -5.79
CA GLU A 461 13.09 11.39 -5.06
C GLU A 461 13.81 10.25 -5.81
N TRP A 462 13.29 9.80 -6.96
CA TRP A 462 13.85 8.66 -7.68
C TRP A 462 15.31 8.87 -8.07
N GLY A 463 16.15 7.90 -7.70
CA GLY A 463 17.58 7.90 -8.01
C GLY A 463 18.44 8.73 -7.06
N MET A 464 17.84 9.38 -6.04
CA MET A 464 18.62 10.17 -5.07
C MET A 464 19.61 9.28 -4.30
N PRO A 465 20.89 9.64 -4.26
CA PRO A 465 21.87 8.94 -3.43
C PRO A 465 21.64 9.26 -1.95
N ILE A 466 21.73 8.23 -1.12
CA ILE A 466 21.69 8.36 0.34
C ILE A 466 22.81 7.54 0.98
N ASN A 467 23.22 7.91 2.19
CA ASN A 467 24.12 7.14 3.03
C ASN A 467 23.47 6.99 4.42
N ARG A 468 23.27 5.76 4.87
CA ARG A 468 22.68 5.47 6.17
C ARG A 468 23.54 4.43 6.90
N GLY A 469 24.03 4.77 8.08
CA GLY A 469 24.92 3.88 8.83
C GLY A 469 26.20 3.50 8.07
N GLY A 470 26.73 4.39 7.21
CA GLY A 470 27.90 4.13 6.36
C GLY A 470 27.62 3.33 5.09
N VAL A 471 26.38 2.92 4.84
CA VAL A 471 25.98 2.19 3.62
C VAL A 471 25.39 3.14 2.60
N ALA A 472 26.04 3.24 1.44
CA ALA A 472 25.58 4.03 0.32
C ALA A 472 24.56 3.24 -0.51
N THR A 473 23.43 3.88 -0.84
CA THR A 473 22.37 3.34 -1.70
C THR A 473 21.61 4.48 -2.39
N THR A 474 20.49 4.17 -3.04
CA THR A 474 19.66 5.15 -3.72
C THR A 474 18.18 4.96 -3.38
N VAL A 475 17.42 6.03 -3.42
CA VAL A 475 15.95 5.97 -3.33
C VAL A 475 15.41 5.39 -4.64
N GLY A 476 14.74 4.25 -4.56
CA GLY A 476 14.25 3.51 -5.74
C GLY A 476 12.82 3.85 -6.15
N GLU A 477 12.09 4.59 -5.33
CA GLU A 477 10.72 5.03 -5.56
C GLU A 477 10.52 6.44 -5.01
N TYR A 478 9.56 6.61 -4.13
CA TYR A 478 9.25 7.85 -3.42
C TYR A 478 9.47 7.67 -1.91
N SER A 479 9.83 8.75 -1.23
CA SER A 479 10.22 8.72 0.18
C SER A 479 9.75 9.98 0.89
N ILE A 480 9.50 9.87 2.21
CA ILE A 480 9.39 11.00 3.14
C ILE A 480 10.65 11.13 3.97
N SER A 481 11.38 10.03 4.19
CA SER A 481 12.66 10.07 4.93
C SER A 481 13.78 10.81 4.19
N THR A 482 13.63 10.97 2.87
CA THR A 482 14.59 11.69 2.01
C THR A 482 13.91 12.87 1.35
N VAL A 483 14.45 14.06 1.58
CA VAL A 483 13.91 15.32 1.04
C VAL A 483 14.50 15.56 -0.35
N GLY A 484 13.65 15.53 -1.39
CA GLY A 484 14.00 15.83 -2.76
C GLY A 484 13.82 17.31 -3.15
N PRO A 485 13.81 17.60 -4.44
CA PRO A 485 13.95 16.64 -5.54
C PRO A 485 15.38 16.23 -5.82
N GLY A 486 15.53 15.03 -6.40
CA GLY A 486 16.79 14.52 -6.89
C GLY A 486 17.19 15.12 -8.26
N ASP A 487 18.45 14.88 -8.66
CA ASP A 487 19.00 15.42 -9.91
C ASP A 487 18.25 14.91 -11.15
N ARG A 488 17.84 13.63 -11.14
CA ARG A 488 17.05 13.03 -12.23
C ARG A 488 15.75 13.80 -12.49
N ALA A 489 14.97 14.05 -11.45
CA ALA A 489 13.70 14.75 -11.57
C ALA A 489 13.88 16.20 -11.98
N ARG A 490 14.87 16.91 -11.41
CA ARG A 490 15.22 18.29 -11.77
C ARG A 490 15.56 18.38 -13.25
N HIS A 491 16.47 17.54 -13.73
CA HIS A 491 16.89 17.50 -15.12
C HIS A 491 15.71 17.30 -16.08
N TYR A 492 14.86 16.31 -15.85
CA TYR A 492 13.74 16.06 -16.76
C TYR A 492 12.62 17.12 -16.68
N TRP A 493 12.44 17.78 -15.54
CA TRP A 493 11.56 18.96 -15.48
C TRP A 493 12.14 20.16 -16.22
N GLU A 494 13.45 20.39 -16.20
CA GLU A 494 14.12 21.43 -17.00
C GLU A 494 13.93 21.15 -18.51
N VAL A 495 14.15 19.92 -18.96
CA VAL A 495 13.90 19.50 -20.34
C VAL A 495 12.43 19.71 -20.73
N ALA A 496 11.50 19.35 -19.86
CA ALA A 496 10.07 19.54 -20.10
C ALA A 496 9.70 21.04 -20.18
N HIS A 497 10.22 21.88 -19.28
CA HIS A 497 10.02 23.33 -19.32
C HIS A 497 10.60 23.96 -20.59
N ALA A 498 11.78 23.57 -21.02
CA ALA A 498 12.38 24.03 -22.27
C ALA A 498 11.52 23.68 -23.50
N LYS A 499 10.76 22.58 -23.44
CA LYS A 499 9.77 22.16 -24.43
C LYS A 499 8.43 22.92 -24.33
N GLY A 500 8.22 23.70 -23.25
CA GLY A 500 6.99 24.41 -22.94
C GLY A 500 5.92 23.56 -22.28
N LEU A 501 6.27 22.38 -21.74
CA LEU A 501 5.37 21.53 -20.97
C LEU A 501 5.23 22.04 -19.53
N ARG A 502 4.05 21.88 -18.96
CA ARG A 502 3.86 22.00 -17.51
C ARG A 502 4.36 20.73 -16.82
N THR A 503 4.88 20.87 -15.61
CA THR A 503 5.46 19.76 -14.85
C THR A 503 4.63 19.40 -13.63
N VAL A 504 4.67 18.12 -13.28
CA VAL A 504 4.03 17.56 -12.10
C VAL A 504 5.05 16.73 -11.32
N ALA A 505 5.14 16.93 -10.02
CA ALA A 505 5.93 16.07 -9.16
C ALA A 505 5.04 14.95 -8.59
N LYS A 506 5.46 13.70 -8.76
CA LYS A 506 4.94 12.61 -7.97
C LYS A 506 5.71 12.59 -6.65
N ILE A 507 5.00 12.79 -5.55
CA ILE A 507 5.51 12.71 -4.17
C ILE A 507 4.62 11.80 -3.33
N GLN A 508 5.04 11.52 -2.10
CA GLN A 508 4.18 11.00 -1.03
C GLN A 508 4.23 11.99 0.12
N CYS A 509 3.13 12.60 0.46
CA CYS A 509 3.12 13.57 1.56
C CYS A 509 2.38 13.07 2.80
N GLY A 510 1.46 12.11 2.67
CA GLY A 510 0.79 11.48 3.81
C GLY A 510 1.66 10.37 4.42
N ASN A 511 1.65 9.21 3.79
CA ASN A 511 2.48 8.06 4.16
C ASN A 511 3.11 7.42 2.93
N THR A 512 4.07 6.51 3.15
CA THR A 512 4.81 5.79 2.10
C THR A 512 4.92 4.32 2.48
N TRP A 513 5.56 3.52 1.62
CA TRP A 513 5.96 2.15 1.98
C TRP A 513 7.05 2.10 3.08
N GLU A 514 7.61 3.24 3.49
CA GLU A 514 8.46 3.33 4.68
C GLU A 514 7.66 3.09 5.98
N LEU A 515 6.39 3.52 6.02
CA LEU A 515 5.39 3.15 7.02
C LEU A 515 3.98 3.49 6.51
N SER A 516 3.22 2.50 6.08
CA SER A 516 1.87 2.68 5.54
C SER A 516 0.74 2.32 6.52
N ALA A 517 1.07 1.69 7.64
CA ALA A 517 0.11 1.25 8.65
C ALA A 517 -0.43 2.37 9.57
N VAL A 518 -0.06 3.62 9.28
CA VAL A 518 -0.57 4.83 9.94
C VAL A 518 -1.19 5.76 8.91
N PRO A 519 -2.17 6.61 9.28
CA PRO A 519 -2.85 7.48 8.31
C PRO A 519 -1.91 8.49 7.64
N TYR A 520 -0.85 8.89 8.32
CA TYR A 520 0.24 9.71 7.82
C TYR A 520 1.48 9.56 8.71
N ILE A 521 2.67 9.76 8.14
CA ILE A 521 3.92 9.78 8.90
C ILE A 521 4.11 11.20 9.45
N PRO A 522 4.32 11.41 10.76
CA PRO A 522 4.36 12.76 11.36
C PRO A 522 5.68 13.50 11.11
N ALA A 523 6.39 13.22 10.02
CA ALA A 523 7.64 13.85 9.60
C ALA A 523 7.37 15.12 8.76
N LEU A 524 6.59 16.06 9.32
CA LEU A 524 6.08 17.21 8.59
C LEU A 524 7.17 18.17 8.13
N ALA A 525 8.29 18.29 8.83
CA ALA A 525 9.37 19.18 8.40
C ALA A 525 10.04 18.68 7.09
N ASN A 526 10.09 17.35 6.87
CA ASN A 526 10.56 16.78 5.61
C ASN A 526 9.58 17.10 4.47
N VAL A 527 8.29 16.90 4.70
CA VAL A 527 7.22 17.21 3.73
C VAL A 527 7.19 18.69 3.37
N ALA A 528 7.33 19.57 4.37
CA ALA A 528 7.36 21.02 4.18
C ALA A 528 8.57 21.45 3.36
N ARG A 529 9.76 20.95 3.68
CA ARG A 529 11.00 21.22 2.91
C ARG A 529 10.88 20.74 1.47
N GLN A 530 10.32 19.55 1.26
CA GLN A 530 10.06 18.99 -0.06
C GLN A 530 9.14 19.91 -0.89
N ALA A 531 8.00 20.32 -0.34
CA ALA A 531 7.06 21.21 -1.03
C ALA A 531 7.68 22.59 -1.34
N ALA A 532 8.46 23.16 -0.41
CA ALA A 532 9.17 24.41 -0.63
C ALA A 532 10.21 24.31 -1.76
N ASN A 533 10.95 23.18 -1.83
CA ASN A 533 11.90 22.91 -2.91
C ASN A 533 11.21 22.83 -4.28
N LEU A 534 10.11 22.08 -4.37
CA LEU A 534 9.32 21.93 -5.60
C LEU A 534 8.74 23.28 -6.08
N ARG A 535 8.30 24.11 -5.15
CA ARG A 535 7.82 25.46 -5.48
C ARG A 535 8.92 26.34 -6.05
N ARG A 536 10.12 26.34 -5.48
CA ARG A 536 11.26 27.11 -5.98
C ARG A 536 11.69 26.71 -7.39
N LEU A 537 11.50 25.44 -7.74
CA LEU A 537 11.79 24.91 -9.09
C LEU A 537 10.65 25.14 -10.09
N GLY A 538 9.57 25.81 -9.70
CA GLY A 538 8.46 26.11 -10.60
C GLY A 538 7.65 24.89 -11.02
N VAL A 539 7.66 23.81 -10.26
CA VAL A 539 6.79 22.65 -10.50
C VAL A 539 5.33 23.08 -10.41
N ASN A 540 4.53 22.73 -11.41
CA ASN A 540 3.17 23.27 -11.57
C ASN A 540 2.08 22.45 -10.88
N GLY A 541 2.29 21.15 -10.64
CA GLY A 541 1.29 20.27 -10.05
C GLY A 541 1.91 19.18 -9.19
N LEU A 542 1.10 18.53 -8.34
CA LEU A 542 1.54 17.49 -7.43
C LEU A 542 0.60 16.28 -7.48
N MET A 543 1.15 15.09 -7.66
CA MET A 543 0.51 13.86 -7.25
C MET A 543 0.95 13.57 -5.81
N LEU A 544 0.02 13.70 -4.85
CA LEU A 544 0.29 13.77 -3.42
C LEU A 544 0.46 12.39 -2.77
N GLY A 545 0.09 11.34 -3.45
CA GLY A 545 0.19 9.96 -3.01
C GLY A 545 -0.18 8.99 -4.14
N TRP A 546 0.27 7.74 -4.03
CA TRP A 546 -0.19 6.63 -4.89
C TRP A 546 -1.50 6.09 -4.33
N THR A 547 -1.65 4.77 -4.12
CA THR A 547 -2.81 4.16 -3.47
C THR A 547 -2.91 4.44 -1.97
N LEU A 548 -1.88 5.01 -1.37
CA LEU A 548 -1.76 5.38 0.04
C LEU A 548 -1.57 6.89 0.19
N GLY A 549 -1.83 7.42 1.39
CA GLY A 549 -1.60 8.85 1.70
C GLY A 549 -2.78 9.77 1.46
N GLY A 550 -3.97 9.25 1.14
CA GLY A 550 -5.18 10.06 0.92
C GLY A 550 -5.93 10.51 2.18
N TYR A 551 -5.36 10.35 3.38
CA TYR A 551 -5.98 10.83 4.62
C TYR A 551 -5.90 12.37 4.71
N PRO A 552 -6.99 13.09 5.07
CA PRO A 552 -6.97 14.53 5.29
C PRO A 552 -6.10 14.90 6.51
N SER A 553 -4.80 15.07 6.29
CA SER A 553 -3.75 15.17 7.31
C SER A 553 -3.14 16.57 7.40
N PRO A 554 -2.43 16.89 8.49
CA PRO A 554 -1.65 18.13 8.58
C PRO A 554 -0.56 18.21 7.50
N ASN A 555 -0.05 17.06 7.01
CA ASN A 555 0.89 16.99 5.90
C ASN A 555 0.33 17.62 4.62
N LEU A 556 -0.94 17.30 4.27
CA LEU A 556 -1.62 17.88 3.10
C LEU A 556 -1.83 19.39 3.27
N GLU A 557 -2.21 19.83 4.47
CA GLU A 557 -2.42 21.25 4.77
C GLU A 557 -1.13 22.08 4.62
N VAL A 558 0.00 21.55 5.11
CA VAL A 558 1.31 22.19 4.97
C VAL A 558 1.70 22.35 3.50
N VAL A 559 1.52 21.30 2.68
CA VAL A 559 1.79 21.36 1.24
C VAL A 559 0.88 22.37 0.55
N ALA A 560 -0.39 22.41 0.90
CA ALA A 560 -1.37 23.36 0.35
C ALA A 560 -0.99 24.83 0.68
N GLU A 561 -0.62 25.12 1.93
CA GLU A 561 -0.23 26.47 2.35
C GLU A 561 1.07 26.92 1.68
N LEU A 562 2.06 26.05 1.53
CA LEU A 562 3.28 26.34 0.80
C LEU A 562 3.02 26.65 -0.68
N GLY A 563 2.00 26.06 -1.29
CA GLY A 563 1.55 26.35 -2.65
C GLY A 563 0.66 27.60 -2.79
N ALA A 564 0.09 28.12 -1.72
CA ALA A 564 -0.89 29.22 -1.77
C ALA A 564 -0.28 30.53 -2.33
N PRO A 565 -1.01 31.49 -2.88
CA PRO A 565 -0.52 32.80 -3.35
C PRO A 565 0.11 33.63 -2.24
N SER A 566 1.00 34.56 -2.57
CA SER A 566 1.63 35.44 -1.58
C SER A 566 0.58 36.35 -0.95
N VAL A 567 0.48 36.27 0.38
CA VAL A 567 -0.17 37.31 1.19
C VAL A 567 0.96 38.25 1.67
N GLU A 568 0.82 39.54 1.47
CA GLU A 568 1.80 40.55 1.86
C GLU A 568 2.09 40.43 3.37
N GLY A 569 3.38 40.34 3.73
CA GLY A 569 3.83 40.22 5.13
C GLY A 569 3.79 38.80 5.74
N ALA A 570 3.25 37.76 5.07
CA ALA A 570 3.26 36.40 5.61
C ALA A 570 4.51 35.60 5.20
N ALA A 571 5.32 35.20 6.17
CA ALA A 571 6.48 34.33 5.94
C ALA A 571 6.03 32.95 5.39
N ARG A 572 6.79 32.42 4.43
CA ARG A 572 6.49 31.17 3.71
C ARG A 572 7.59 30.14 3.77
N ASP A 573 8.47 30.30 4.69
CA ASP A 573 9.39 29.24 5.03
C ASP A 573 8.63 28.05 5.66
N PRO A 574 9.16 26.85 5.56
CA PRO A 574 8.54 25.64 6.09
C PRO A 574 8.12 25.74 7.56
N GLU A 575 8.92 26.41 8.40
CA GLU A 575 8.68 26.51 9.84
C GLU A 575 7.46 27.40 10.15
N SER A 576 7.41 28.57 9.55
CA SER A 576 6.25 29.48 9.69
C SER A 576 4.93 28.85 9.21
N VAL A 577 4.99 28.07 8.13
CA VAL A 577 3.81 27.35 7.64
C VAL A 577 3.38 26.25 8.61
N MET A 578 4.31 25.43 9.11
CA MET A 578 4.01 24.42 10.13
C MET A 578 3.44 25.05 11.40
N ALA A 579 3.94 26.19 11.84
CA ALA A 579 3.42 26.90 13.01
C ALA A 579 1.95 27.29 12.83
N ARG A 580 1.58 27.88 11.68
CA ARG A 580 0.19 28.23 11.37
C ARG A 580 -0.75 27.01 11.32
N VAL A 581 -0.30 25.92 10.69
CA VAL A 581 -1.07 24.68 10.63
C VAL A 581 -1.26 24.10 12.04
N ALA A 582 -0.19 24.10 12.85
CA ALA A 582 -0.27 23.62 14.23
C ALA A 582 -1.18 24.48 15.09
N GLU A 583 -1.11 25.80 15.00
CA GLU A 583 -1.98 26.71 15.76
C GLU A 583 -3.46 26.50 15.41
N ARG A 584 -3.80 26.38 14.14
CA ARG A 584 -5.17 26.12 13.67
C ARG A 584 -5.72 24.79 14.20
N ARG A 585 -4.90 23.74 14.26
CA ARG A 585 -5.33 22.39 14.65
C ARG A 585 -5.31 22.14 16.16
N PHE A 586 -4.33 22.70 16.86
CA PHE A 586 -4.03 22.34 18.25
C PHE A 586 -4.14 23.51 19.22
N GLY A 587 -4.39 24.73 18.72
CA GLY A 587 -4.43 25.95 19.53
C GLY A 587 -3.02 26.50 19.83
N LYS A 588 -2.97 27.77 20.28
CA LYS A 588 -1.73 28.53 20.49
C LYS A 588 -0.83 27.90 21.54
N ASP A 589 -1.40 27.31 22.58
CA ASP A 589 -0.65 26.80 23.73
C ASP A 589 0.11 25.50 23.41
N LEU A 590 -0.49 24.61 22.61
CA LEU A 590 0.12 23.33 22.23
C LEU A 590 0.94 23.42 20.94
N ALA A 591 0.59 24.32 20.01
CA ALA A 591 1.19 24.41 18.69
C ALA A 591 2.72 24.45 18.65
N PRO A 592 3.43 25.25 19.49
CA PRO A 592 4.90 25.29 19.45
C PRO A 592 5.53 23.93 19.79
N ARG A 593 4.90 23.16 20.66
CA ARG A 593 5.39 21.83 21.07
C ARG A 593 5.13 20.78 19.99
N VAL A 594 3.98 20.91 19.30
CA VAL A 594 3.66 20.05 18.13
C VAL A 594 4.66 20.30 17.00
N VAL A 595 4.95 21.56 16.67
CA VAL A 595 5.95 21.90 15.63
C VAL A 595 7.30 21.29 15.97
N ARG A 596 7.73 21.41 17.23
CA ARG A 596 8.98 20.79 17.69
C ARG A 596 8.94 19.27 17.55
N ALA A 597 7.85 18.61 17.93
CA ALA A 597 7.71 17.17 17.75
C ALA A 597 7.79 16.76 16.28
N TRP A 598 7.15 17.50 15.37
CA TRP A 598 7.25 17.27 13.93
C TRP A 598 8.66 17.41 13.37
N GLN A 599 9.45 18.36 13.92
CA GLN A 599 10.87 18.52 13.59
C GLN A 599 11.67 17.32 14.10
N GLU A 600 11.50 16.91 15.38
CA GLU A 600 12.17 15.77 15.99
C GLU A 600 11.82 14.44 15.26
N TYR A 601 10.55 14.20 14.88
CA TYR A 601 10.15 13.06 14.04
C TYR A 601 10.84 13.09 12.68
N SER A 602 10.91 14.25 12.04
CA SER A 602 11.54 14.41 10.73
C SER A 602 13.03 14.15 10.74
N GLU A 603 13.72 14.63 11.78
CA GLU A 603 15.14 14.39 12.00
C GLU A 603 15.42 12.91 12.21
N ALA A 604 14.71 12.27 13.12
CA ALA A 604 14.81 10.84 13.35
C ALA A 604 14.49 10.01 12.09
N PHE A 605 13.46 10.40 11.35
CA PHE A 605 13.06 9.69 10.14
C PHE A 605 14.09 9.80 9.01
N SER A 606 14.91 10.84 9.02
CA SER A 606 16.02 10.99 8.06
C SER A 606 17.11 9.92 8.21
N GLU A 607 17.12 9.15 9.32
CA GLU A 607 17.99 7.98 9.52
C GLU A 607 17.41 6.67 8.94
N PHE A 608 16.20 6.69 8.37
CA PHE A 608 15.56 5.50 7.81
C PHE A 608 16.43 4.85 6.72
N PRO A 609 16.75 3.54 6.83
CA PRO A 609 17.64 2.85 5.89
C PRO A 609 16.91 2.48 4.59
N PHE A 610 16.61 3.48 3.76
CA PHE A 610 15.81 3.26 2.56
C PHE A 610 16.50 2.33 1.54
N HIS A 611 15.76 1.35 1.06
CA HIS A 611 16.04 0.54 -0.12
C HIS A 611 14.74 -0.07 -0.64
N GLY A 612 14.56 -0.21 -1.97
CA GLY A 612 13.32 -0.73 -2.56
C GLY A 612 12.89 -2.10 -2.00
N SER A 613 13.82 -3.05 -1.87
CA SER A 613 13.50 -4.37 -1.29
C SER A 613 13.14 -4.28 0.21
N LEU A 614 13.78 -3.38 0.95
CA LEU A 614 13.53 -3.17 2.38
C LEU A 614 12.11 -2.66 2.62
N VAL A 615 11.69 -1.59 1.92
CA VAL A 615 10.36 -1.00 2.12
C VAL A 615 9.23 -1.96 1.74
N TYR A 616 9.50 -2.92 0.86
CA TYR A 616 8.54 -3.95 0.49
C TYR A 616 8.59 -5.21 1.36
N GLY A 617 9.75 -5.62 1.83
CA GLY A 617 9.94 -6.93 2.49
C GLY A 617 9.98 -6.88 4.01
N ALA A 618 10.48 -5.79 4.62
CA ALA A 618 10.65 -5.70 6.05
C ALA A 618 9.32 -5.51 6.81
N PRO A 619 9.26 -5.88 8.11
CA PRO A 619 7.99 -5.95 8.85
C PRO A 619 7.42 -4.60 9.32
N MET A 620 7.81 -3.46 8.70
CA MET A 620 7.33 -2.14 9.10
C MET A 620 5.80 -2.04 9.13
N GLN A 621 5.13 -2.62 8.14
CA GLN A 621 3.67 -2.48 7.97
C GLN A 621 2.89 -3.32 8.98
N VAL A 622 3.39 -4.51 9.29
CA VAL A 622 2.78 -5.45 10.23
C VAL A 622 3.20 -5.15 11.68
N GLY A 623 4.41 -4.63 11.85
CA GLY A 623 4.96 -4.25 13.15
C GLY A 623 4.93 -5.41 14.14
N PRO A 624 4.55 -5.16 15.42
CA PRO A 624 4.46 -6.20 16.46
C PRO A 624 3.49 -7.35 16.15
N ALA A 625 2.55 -7.18 15.21
CA ALA A 625 1.61 -8.25 14.87
C ALA A 625 2.25 -9.41 14.05
N ASN A 626 3.48 -9.21 13.53
CA ASN A 626 4.21 -10.31 12.89
C ASN A 626 4.64 -11.34 13.95
N PRO A 627 4.21 -12.62 13.86
CA PRO A 627 4.66 -13.66 14.79
C PRO A 627 6.17 -13.87 14.75
N LEU A 628 6.73 -14.40 15.80
CA LEU A 628 8.10 -14.89 15.87
C LEU A 628 8.10 -16.41 15.86
N TRP A 629 9.09 -17.01 15.23
CA TRP A 629 9.19 -18.45 15.08
C TRP A 629 10.47 -19.00 15.72
N ALA A 630 10.34 -20.10 16.45
CA ALA A 630 11.47 -20.84 17.02
C ALA A 630 12.41 -21.36 15.92
N GLU A 631 11.84 -21.92 14.86
CA GLU A 631 12.56 -22.38 13.68
C GLU A 631 12.26 -21.50 12.48
N PRO A 632 13.20 -21.37 11.52
CA PRO A 632 12.97 -20.63 10.29
C PRO A 632 11.74 -21.14 9.55
N THR A 633 10.89 -20.22 9.08
CA THR A 633 9.71 -20.57 8.29
C THR A 633 10.05 -21.12 6.91
N GLY A 634 11.22 -20.78 6.36
CA GLY A 634 11.62 -21.10 5.00
C GLY A 634 10.91 -20.26 3.92
N TYR A 635 9.98 -19.38 4.31
CA TYR A 635 9.28 -18.50 3.38
C TYR A 635 10.07 -17.21 3.12
N ARG A 636 10.00 -16.74 1.88
CA ARG A 636 10.50 -15.42 1.50
C ARG A 636 9.45 -14.35 1.78
N SER A 637 9.90 -13.19 2.23
CA SER A 637 9.01 -12.05 2.41
C SER A 637 8.37 -11.64 1.08
N SER A 638 7.11 -11.23 1.13
CA SER A 638 6.36 -10.77 -0.03
C SER A 638 6.18 -9.25 -0.01
N MET A 639 5.89 -8.67 -1.16
CA MET A 639 5.73 -7.22 -1.33
C MET A 639 4.61 -6.68 -0.44
N VAL A 640 4.96 -5.98 0.65
CA VAL A 640 4.05 -5.41 1.67
C VAL A 640 2.92 -6.35 2.13
N GLY A 641 3.17 -7.65 2.07
CA GLY A 641 2.25 -8.72 2.44
C GLY A 641 2.67 -9.45 3.71
N PHE A 642 3.47 -10.50 3.52
CA PHE A 642 3.99 -11.33 4.61
C PHE A 642 5.49 -11.09 4.81
N PRO A 643 5.95 -10.55 5.93
CA PRO A 643 7.39 -10.42 6.20
C PRO A 643 8.04 -11.73 6.64
N TYR A 644 7.28 -12.63 7.25
CA TYR A 644 7.78 -13.86 7.90
C TYR A 644 8.96 -13.58 8.85
N ASP A 645 10.08 -14.30 8.67
CA ASP A 645 11.35 -14.14 9.38
C ASP A 645 12.54 -14.04 8.42
N ASP A 646 12.29 -13.50 7.21
CA ASP A 646 13.24 -13.39 6.10
C ASP A 646 14.15 -12.17 6.24
N LEU A 647 15.02 -12.18 7.28
CA LEU A 647 15.93 -11.06 7.59
C LEU A 647 16.80 -10.65 6.38
N ASP A 648 17.18 -11.60 5.54
CA ASP A 648 18.04 -11.31 4.38
C ASP A 648 17.32 -10.47 3.31
N ALA A 649 16.02 -10.68 3.12
CA ALA A 649 15.20 -9.77 2.30
C ALA A 649 14.91 -8.44 3.01
N TRP A 650 14.65 -8.45 4.33
CA TRP A 650 14.34 -7.24 5.09
C TRP A 650 15.46 -6.21 5.05
N ARG A 651 16.70 -6.66 5.29
CA ARG A 651 17.87 -5.79 5.37
C ARG A 651 18.39 -5.33 4.01
N ALA A 652 17.96 -5.95 2.94
CA ALA A 652 18.42 -5.65 1.57
C ALA A 652 19.97 -5.61 1.48
N VAL A 653 20.53 -4.44 1.18
CA VAL A 653 21.99 -4.24 1.05
C VAL A 653 22.69 -3.94 2.37
N TYR A 654 21.93 -3.67 3.44
CA TYR A 654 22.51 -3.31 4.74
C TYR A 654 23.04 -4.56 5.48
N PRO A 655 24.22 -4.53 6.09
CA PRO A 655 24.60 -5.51 7.12
C PRO A 655 23.54 -5.57 8.22
N ALA A 656 23.30 -6.76 8.79
CA ALA A 656 22.23 -6.94 9.77
C ALA A 656 22.35 -5.97 10.97
N GLU A 657 23.57 -5.77 11.49
CA GLU A 657 23.81 -4.85 12.61
C GLU A 657 23.54 -3.38 12.23
N VAL A 658 23.89 -2.97 11.01
CA VAL A 658 23.60 -1.62 10.51
C VAL A 658 22.09 -1.42 10.33
N PHE A 659 21.40 -2.40 9.76
CA PHE A 659 19.94 -2.38 9.63
C PHE A 659 19.26 -2.20 10.99
N ILE A 660 19.64 -3.02 11.98
CA ILE A 660 19.10 -2.97 13.33
C ILE A 660 19.40 -1.59 13.96
N ALA A 661 20.67 -1.14 13.93
CA ALA A 661 21.07 0.13 14.52
C ALA A 661 20.35 1.34 13.91
N GLN A 662 20.11 1.34 12.60
CA GLN A 662 19.36 2.42 11.95
C GLN A 662 17.88 2.43 12.40
N PHE A 663 17.21 1.27 12.48
CA PHE A 663 15.85 1.20 13.02
C PHE A 663 15.79 1.55 14.52
N GLU A 664 16.79 1.21 15.31
CA GLU A 664 16.92 1.64 16.71
C GLU A 664 17.03 3.18 16.83
N LYS A 665 17.81 3.84 15.96
CA LYS A 665 17.91 5.32 15.90
C LYS A 665 16.55 5.94 15.58
N VAL A 666 15.89 5.49 14.50
CA VAL A 666 14.58 5.98 14.10
C VAL A 666 13.57 5.81 15.24
N ALA A 667 13.49 4.61 15.81
CA ALA A 667 12.57 4.31 16.91
C ALA A 667 12.84 5.19 18.14
N THR A 668 14.10 5.35 18.57
CA THR A 668 14.46 6.16 19.74
C THR A 668 14.08 7.62 19.54
N GLY A 669 14.32 8.18 18.33
CA GLY A 669 13.92 9.55 18.04
C GLY A 669 12.40 9.73 18.03
N PHE A 670 11.65 8.76 17.46
CA PHE A 670 10.19 8.79 17.51
C PHE A 670 9.63 8.62 18.93
N GLU A 671 10.19 7.73 19.75
CA GLU A 671 9.83 7.58 21.16
C GLU A 671 10.06 8.86 21.95
N HIS A 672 11.19 9.54 21.72
CA HIS A 672 11.52 10.82 22.37
C HIS A 672 10.55 11.93 21.96
N ALA A 673 10.33 12.13 20.66
CA ALA A 673 9.39 13.13 20.14
C ALA A 673 7.97 12.89 20.66
N HIS A 674 7.51 11.62 20.66
CA HIS A 674 6.21 11.25 21.21
C HIS A 674 6.11 11.58 22.70
N ALA A 675 7.11 11.23 23.51
CA ALA A 675 7.11 11.50 24.95
C ALA A 675 7.04 13.01 25.25
N ASN A 676 7.82 13.82 24.53
CA ASN A 676 7.80 15.28 24.65
C ASN A 676 6.43 15.87 24.32
N MET A 677 5.81 15.42 23.22
CA MET A 677 4.49 15.87 22.83
C MET A 677 3.39 15.42 23.81
N ALA A 678 3.46 14.18 24.31
CA ALA A 678 2.52 13.67 25.30
C ALA A 678 2.60 14.46 26.62
N ALA A 679 3.79 14.76 27.11
CA ALA A 679 4.00 15.60 28.28
C ALA A 679 3.43 17.01 28.08
N ALA A 680 3.68 17.63 26.93
CA ALA A 680 3.15 18.94 26.58
C ALA A 680 1.61 18.94 26.51
N PHE A 681 1.01 17.93 25.89
CA PHE A 681 -0.45 17.76 25.85
C PHE A 681 -1.04 17.65 27.26
N GLN A 682 -0.45 16.87 28.16
CA GLN A 682 -0.95 16.75 29.53
C GLN A 682 -0.87 18.09 30.27
N ALA A 683 0.19 18.88 30.06
CA ALA A 683 0.38 20.18 30.72
C ALA A 683 -0.69 21.22 30.29
N CYS A 684 -1.14 21.23 29.03
CA CYS A 684 -2.08 22.22 28.51
C CYS A 684 -3.49 21.67 28.24
N ARG A 685 -3.75 20.38 28.56
CA ARG A 685 -5.00 19.68 28.21
C ARG A 685 -6.27 20.45 28.61
N ASN A 686 -6.27 21.09 29.77
CA ASN A 686 -7.45 21.83 30.28
C ASN A 686 -7.70 23.17 29.55
N GLN A 687 -6.70 23.70 28.84
CA GLN A 687 -6.78 24.94 28.06
C GLN A 687 -7.30 24.68 26.65
N LEU A 688 -7.27 23.43 26.17
CA LEU A 688 -7.69 23.06 24.84
C LEU A 688 -9.21 22.85 24.74
N THR A 689 -9.79 23.23 23.61
CA THR A 689 -11.17 22.88 23.25
C THR A 689 -11.33 21.35 23.07
N LEU A 690 -12.56 20.86 23.05
CA LEU A 690 -12.82 19.42 22.83
C LEU A 690 -12.26 18.95 21.47
N ASP A 691 -12.44 19.73 20.41
CA ASP A 691 -11.95 19.38 19.07
C ASP A 691 -10.42 19.38 19.02
N GLN A 692 -9.75 20.35 19.67
CA GLN A 692 -8.29 20.38 19.79
C GLN A 692 -7.75 19.20 20.59
N ARG A 693 -8.41 18.82 21.70
CA ARG A 693 -8.03 17.62 22.47
C ARG A 693 -8.15 16.35 21.63
N THR A 694 -9.25 16.21 20.89
CA THR A 694 -9.48 15.06 20.02
C THR A 694 -8.40 14.98 18.94
N THR A 695 -8.09 16.11 18.29
CA THR A 695 -7.05 16.20 17.27
C THR A 695 -5.66 15.87 17.83
N ALA A 696 -5.35 16.39 19.04
CA ALA A 696 -4.07 16.11 19.70
C ALA A 696 -3.92 14.64 20.11
N LEU A 697 -4.99 14.00 20.60
CA LEU A 697 -4.99 12.55 20.90
C LEU A 697 -4.79 11.71 19.63
N GLN A 698 -5.40 12.11 18.51
CA GLN A 698 -5.21 11.46 17.22
C GLN A 698 -3.75 11.58 16.72
N GLU A 699 -3.12 12.75 16.92
CA GLU A 699 -1.71 12.97 16.58
C GLU A 699 -0.79 12.12 17.45
N LEU A 700 -1.06 12.05 18.76
CA LEU A 700 -0.33 11.19 19.70
C LEU A 700 -0.44 9.71 19.33
N ASN A 701 -1.62 9.23 18.94
CA ASN A 701 -1.81 7.86 18.49
C ASN A 701 -0.95 7.53 17.24
N VAL A 702 -0.86 8.47 16.30
CA VAL A 702 -0.02 8.32 15.10
C VAL A 702 1.47 8.26 15.46
N GLY A 703 1.94 9.16 16.33
CA GLY A 703 3.32 9.18 16.80
C GLY A 703 3.69 7.92 17.59
N GLU A 704 2.82 7.47 18.51
CA GLU A 704 3.03 6.26 19.29
C GLU A 704 3.05 5.00 18.42
N ALA A 705 2.09 4.85 17.50
CA ALA A 705 2.06 3.72 16.58
C ALA A 705 3.32 3.66 15.71
N SER A 706 3.75 4.81 15.16
CA SER A 706 4.97 4.89 14.34
C SER A 706 6.21 4.45 15.12
N ALA A 707 6.40 4.96 16.34
CA ALA A 707 7.52 4.57 17.22
C ALA A 707 7.53 3.07 17.50
N ILE A 708 6.37 2.49 17.82
CA ILE A 708 6.20 1.06 18.09
C ILE A 708 6.57 0.22 16.88
N HIS A 709 6.11 0.60 15.67
CA HIS A 709 6.45 -0.12 14.44
C HIS A 709 7.95 -0.17 14.20
N PHE A 710 8.65 0.96 14.27
CA PHE A 710 10.10 1.00 14.04
C PHE A 710 10.87 0.23 15.12
N ARG A 711 10.47 0.33 16.38
CA ARG A 711 11.10 -0.43 17.49
C ARG A 711 10.93 -1.94 17.28
N SER A 712 9.75 -2.38 16.88
CA SER A 712 9.47 -3.79 16.63
C SER A 712 10.27 -4.33 15.43
N VAL A 713 10.51 -3.54 14.37
CA VAL A 713 11.41 -3.97 13.27
C VAL A 713 12.81 -4.29 13.78
N ALA A 714 13.39 -3.41 14.59
CA ALA A 714 14.71 -3.65 15.18
C ALA A 714 14.72 -4.91 16.07
N ASN A 715 13.71 -5.06 16.93
CA ASN A 715 13.61 -6.22 17.83
C ASN A 715 13.46 -7.54 17.05
N GLN A 716 12.61 -7.57 16.01
CA GLN A 716 12.38 -8.76 15.20
C GLN A 716 13.65 -9.16 14.44
N ALA A 717 14.36 -8.18 13.87
CA ALA A 717 15.64 -8.44 13.22
C ALA A 717 16.68 -8.99 14.21
N ARG A 718 16.80 -8.39 15.38
CA ARG A 718 17.66 -8.86 16.46
C ARG A 718 17.27 -10.27 16.93
N PHE A 719 15.97 -10.55 17.05
CA PHE A 719 15.48 -11.90 17.40
C PHE A 719 15.95 -12.96 16.37
N VAL A 720 15.87 -12.65 15.07
CA VAL A 720 16.33 -13.59 14.03
C VAL A 720 17.84 -13.83 14.11
N VAL A 721 18.63 -12.77 14.41
CA VAL A 721 20.09 -12.88 14.61
C VAL A 721 20.39 -13.74 15.85
N GLU A 722 19.79 -13.41 16.99
CA GLU A 722 20.02 -14.15 18.25
C GLU A 722 19.58 -15.62 18.14
N ARG A 723 18.46 -15.90 17.46
CA ARG A 723 18.02 -17.27 17.19
C ARG A 723 19.06 -18.06 16.38
N ARG A 724 19.71 -17.44 15.38
CA ARG A 724 20.79 -18.08 14.62
C ARG A 724 22.02 -18.33 15.51
N LEU A 725 22.39 -17.35 16.32
CA LEU A 725 23.50 -17.46 17.27
C LEU A 725 23.27 -18.56 18.33
N LEU A 726 22.02 -18.69 18.80
CA LEU A 726 21.67 -19.77 19.74
C LEU A 726 21.90 -21.16 19.15
N LYS A 727 21.50 -21.34 17.88
CA LYS A 727 21.69 -22.61 17.16
C LYS A 727 23.17 -22.92 16.89
N GLU A 728 24.01 -21.87 16.75
CA GLU A 728 25.44 -21.98 16.47
C GLU A 728 26.30 -21.94 17.76
N ALA A 729 25.69 -21.84 18.94
CA ALA A 729 26.40 -21.71 20.20
C ALA A 729 27.30 -22.92 20.49
N LYS A 730 28.60 -22.64 20.70
CA LYS A 730 29.63 -23.70 20.92
C LYS A 730 29.90 -23.92 22.40
N SER A 731 29.35 -23.12 23.31
CA SER A 731 29.53 -23.27 24.73
C SER A 731 28.27 -22.97 25.52
N PRO A 732 28.06 -23.57 26.70
CA PRO A 732 26.95 -23.26 27.58
C PRO A 732 26.86 -21.78 27.99
N ALA A 733 27.99 -21.10 28.11
CA ALA A 733 28.03 -19.69 28.46
C ALA A 733 27.48 -18.82 27.31
N SER A 734 27.87 -19.10 26.06
CA SER A 734 27.35 -18.43 24.86
C SER A 734 25.84 -18.67 24.73
N ALA A 735 25.39 -19.90 24.83
CA ALA A 735 23.96 -20.25 24.78
C ALA A 735 23.16 -19.49 25.86
N LYS A 736 23.63 -19.48 27.09
CA LYS A 736 22.99 -18.77 28.22
C LYS A 736 22.88 -17.25 27.95
N SER A 737 23.94 -16.63 27.44
CA SER A 737 23.93 -15.20 27.09
C SER A 737 22.89 -14.91 26.00
N THR A 738 22.86 -15.69 24.94
CA THR A 738 21.90 -15.57 23.81
C THR A 738 20.46 -15.80 24.27
N CYS A 739 20.23 -16.81 25.13
CA CYS A 739 18.90 -17.04 25.73
C CYS A 739 18.44 -15.83 26.56
N ALA A 740 19.31 -15.18 27.31
CA ALA A 740 18.98 -13.98 28.08
C ALA A 740 18.62 -12.80 27.14
N ASN A 741 19.31 -12.66 26.00
CA ASN A 741 18.97 -11.67 24.97
C ASN A 741 17.60 -11.93 24.37
N LEU A 742 17.33 -13.15 23.96
CA LEU A 742 16.02 -13.58 23.43
C LEU A 742 14.87 -13.35 24.42
N GLN A 743 15.08 -13.65 25.70
CA GLN A 743 14.10 -13.38 26.76
C GLN A 743 13.76 -11.89 26.85
N ARG A 744 14.80 -11.00 26.81
CA ARG A 744 14.57 -9.55 26.84
C ARG A 744 13.79 -9.07 25.61
N LEU A 745 14.13 -9.56 24.42
CA LEU A 745 13.45 -9.20 23.16
C LEU A 745 11.98 -9.65 23.17
N LEU A 746 11.71 -10.89 23.60
CA LEU A 746 10.34 -11.39 23.66
C LEU A 746 9.47 -10.60 24.65
N ARG A 747 10.03 -10.24 25.82
CA ARG A 747 9.33 -9.38 26.78
C ARG A 747 9.11 -7.97 26.25
N ALA A 748 10.08 -7.40 25.52
CA ALA A 748 9.93 -6.09 24.87
C ALA A 748 8.81 -6.14 23.80
N GLU A 749 8.75 -7.18 22.99
CA GLU A 749 7.68 -7.36 21.98
C GLU A 749 6.29 -7.53 22.61
N ILE A 750 6.18 -8.19 23.78
CA ILE A 750 4.91 -8.25 24.55
C ILE A 750 4.45 -6.82 24.92
N VAL A 751 5.36 -5.99 25.42
CA VAL A 751 5.04 -4.60 25.79
C VAL A 751 4.61 -3.79 24.58
N LEU A 752 5.33 -3.89 23.45
CA LEU A 752 4.99 -3.18 22.21
C LEU A 752 3.63 -3.62 21.65
N ALA A 753 3.37 -4.94 21.63
CA ALA A 753 2.10 -5.48 21.14
C ALA A 753 0.92 -5.02 22.01
N ARG A 754 1.06 -4.99 23.32
CA ARG A 754 0.02 -4.48 24.25
C ARG A 754 -0.23 -2.97 24.06
N ARG A 755 0.83 -2.18 23.91
CA ARG A 755 0.69 -0.74 23.67
C ARG A 755 -0.02 -0.48 22.35
N LEU A 756 0.40 -1.16 21.27
CA LEU A 756 -0.23 -0.98 19.97
C LEU A 756 -1.69 -1.49 19.95
N HIS A 757 -1.99 -2.56 20.69
CA HIS A 757 -3.37 -3.02 20.91
C HIS A 757 -4.23 -1.91 21.51
N ALA A 758 -3.74 -1.23 22.55
CA ALA A 758 -4.47 -0.12 23.16
C ALA A 758 -4.66 1.06 22.20
N VAL A 759 -3.63 1.40 21.41
CA VAL A 759 -3.71 2.47 20.40
C VAL A 759 -4.74 2.11 19.33
N GLN A 760 -4.67 0.92 18.73
CA GLN A 760 -5.58 0.51 17.68
C GLN A 760 -7.02 0.32 18.18
N SER A 761 -7.22 -0.14 19.41
CA SER A 761 -8.56 -0.30 19.99
C SER A 761 -9.33 1.03 20.09
N ARG A 762 -8.62 2.16 20.28
CA ARG A 762 -9.22 3.50 20.35
C ARG A 762 -9.10 4.32 19.05
N ASP A 763 -8.37 3.82 18.04
CA ASP A 763 -8.15 4.51 16.77
C ASP A 763 -8.14 3.52 15.60
N SER A 764 -9.27 3.35 14.96
CA SER A 764 -9.46 2.38 13.88
C SER A 764 -8.67 2.69 12.59
N ARG A 765 -8.01 3.86 12.49
CA ARG A 765 -7.11 4.21 11.38
C ARG A 765 -5.77 3.47 11.43
N ILE A 766 -5.34 3.07 12.64
CA ILE A 766 -4.06 2.41 12.85
C ILE A 766 -4.12 0.97 12.34
N GLY A 767 -3.09 0.55 11.61
CA GLY A 767 -3.02 -0.75 10.97
C GLY A 767 -3.72 -0.83 9.61
N PHE A 768 -4.36 0.25 9.14
CA PHE A 768 -5.10 0.27 7.88
C PHE A 768 -4.34 1.01 6.77
N GLU A 769 -4.43 0.48 5.55
CA GLU A 769 -3.98 1.11 4.32
C GLU A 769 -4.91 0.68 3.17
N ALA A 770 -5.22 1.59 2.25
CA ALA A 770 -6.26 1.40 1.23
C ALA A 770 -6.10 0.13 0.38
N SER A 771 -4.88 -0.17 -0.09
CA SER A 771 -4.61 -1.28 -1.01
C SER A 771 -4.29 -2.61 -0.31
N ASN A 772 -4.12 -2.60 1.01
CA ASN A 772 -3.87 -3.79 1.82
C ASN A 772 -4.99 -4.06 2.83
N GLN A 773 -5.87 -3.09 3.03
CA GLN A 773 -6.86 -3.07 4.10
C GLN A 773 -6.16 -3.16 5.47
N TYR A 774 -6.67 -3.89 6.46
CA TYR A 774 -5.95 -4.03 7.72
C TYR A 774 -4.77 -4.99 7.59
N TYR A 775 -3.57 -4.49 7.87
CA TYR A 775 -2.39 -5.33 8.11
C TYR A 775 -2.56 -6.17 9.37
N TYR A 776 -3.18 -5.60 10.39
CA TYR A 776 -3.51 -6.25 11.66
C TYR A 776 -4.74 -5.58 12.31
N VAL A 777 -5.40 -6.33 13.16
CA VAL A 777 -6.49 -5.88 14.03
C VAL A 777 -6.15 -6.23 15.49
N PRO A 778 -6.87 -5.72 16.50
CA PRO A 778 -6.48 -5.90 17.91
C PRO A 778 -6.19 -7.36 18.32
N VAL A 779 -6.95 -8.34 17.81
CA VAL A 779 -6.69 -9.76 18.15
C VAL A 779 -5.35 -10.26 17.59
N ASP A 780 -4.79 -9.69 16.53
CA ASP A 780 -3.47 -10.09 16.00
C ASP A 780 -2.35 -9.64 16.93
N LEU A 781 -2.51 -8.48 17.56
CA LEU A 781 -1.57 -7.98 18.56
C LEU A 781 -1.64 -8.80 19.85
N ALA A 782 -2.83 -9.25 20.23
CA ALA A 782 -2.98 -10.21 21.32
C ALA A 782 -2.40 -11.59 20.95
N GLU A 783 -2.50 -12.04 19.69
CA GLU A 783 -1.82 -13.24 19.19
C GLU A 783 -0.30 -13.14 19.37
N LYS A 784 0.31 -11.97 19.07
CA LYS A 784 1.74 -11.74 19.30
C LYS A 784 2.12 -11.96 20.77
N VAL A 785 1.31 -11.48 21.70
CA VAL A 785 1.56 -11.70 23.14
C VAL A 785 1.53 -13.20 23.46
N ILE A 786 0.53 -13.94 22.97
CA ILE A 786 0.44 -15.40 23.14
C ILE A 786 1.66 -16.09 22.51
N ASN A 787 2.05 -15.69 21.32
CA ASN A 787 3.22 -16.22 20.61
C ASN A 787 4.52 -16.00 21.40
N CYS A 788 4.75 -14.80 21.92
CA CYS A 788 5.94 -14.52 22.74
C CYS A 788 5.95 -15.30 24.06
N HIS A 789 4.79 -15.44 24.72
CA HIS A 789 4.69 -16.29 25.92
C HIS A 789 4.97 -17.77 25.62
N ASP A 790 4.49 -18.27 24.47
CA ASP A 790 4.78 -19.62 24.04
C ASP A 790 6.28 -19.85 23.82
N LEU A 791 6.96 -18.91 23.16
CA LEU A 791 8.42 -18.96 22.98
C LEU A 791 9.18 -18.87 24.29
N LEU A 792 8.76 -18.03 25.23
CA LEU A 792 9.38 -17.88 26.55
C LEU A 792 9.25 -19.12 27.43
N THR A 793 8.10 -19.82 27.37
CA THR A 793 7.76 -20.87 28.33
C THR A 793 7.93 -22.28 27.78
N ARG A 794 7.90 -22.47 26.46
CA ARG A 794 7.94 -23.80 25.83
C ARG A 794 9.15 -24.01 24.93
N TRP A 795 9.63 -22.96 24.27
CA TRP A 795 10.79 -23.10 23.39
C TRP A 795 12.12 -22.81 24.11
N LEU A 796 12.30 -21.62 24.69
CA LEU A 796 13.57 -21.22 25.30
C LEU A 796 14.06 -22.14 26.45
N PRO A 797 13.20 -22.76 27.28
CA PRO A 797 13.66 -23.69 28.30
C PRO A 797 14.23 -25.01 27.76
N GLN A 798 13.96 -25.30 26.46
CA GLN A 798 14.39 -26.53 25.78
C GLN A 798 15.55 -26.28 24.79
N ALA A 799 15.82 -25.01 24.47
CA ALA A 799 16.87 -24.59 23.57
C ALA A 799 18.18 -24.33 24.33
#